data_c73095e50b5887827fd102f96c766407
#
_entry.id   c73095e50b5887827fd102f96c766407
#
_cell.length_a   1.000
_cell.length_b   1.000
_cell.length_c   1.000
_cell.angle_alpha   90.00
_cell.angle_beta   90.00
_cell.angle_gamma   90.00
#
_symmetry.space_group_name_H-M   'P 1'
#
loop_
_entity.id
_entity.type
_entity.pdbx_description
1 polymer ?
#
loop_
_entity_poly.entity_id
_entity_poly.type
_entity_poly.pdbx_seq_one_letter_code
_entity_poly.pdbx_strand_id
1 'polypeptide(L)'
;MTTEQERIIELRKELHQHNYNYYVLNAPQIDDFTFDALLHELQSLENAHPEMYDANSPTQRVGSDLQESFEQVAHVYPMLSLSNTYNKQEVADFYNTVSKLLNGEEFEICCELKYDGLSISLRYEDGKLVRAVTRGDGTRGDDVTANVKTIKTIPLVLQGNDYPAVFEMRGEVLMPWKVFDKLNEERRQQEEPLFANPRNAASGTLKSLNPALVAKRSLDAYLYYLLGEDINIDGHFERLEAAKRWGFKIGEGMRKVSSLEDIYAFIDYWDVERKNLPVATDGIVLKVNSLKQQQSMGFTAKNPRWAIAYKFKAERELTKLESVSYQVGRTGTVTPVANMEPVLLAGTVVKRATLNNEDFIKSFDLHIGDYVYVEKGGEIIPKIVGVELSKRTAGMQPIEFIKTCPECGTQLVRYEGQAAYYCPNDMGCPPQIKGKIEHFIARKAMNIDSLGPETIDSYYNKGLIKDVADLYCLTIDDINEGGAHQKSAKKVIDAIENSKQVPFDRVLFALGIRFVGETSARLLARKFNDINSLRNATAAQLLEVEGVGDIIAASVVSFFADEKNIALIERLESYGLQMAMPVMEKGPKGNVLEGKTIVISGVFTHHSRDEYKAMIEQLGGKNTGSISAKTSFVLAGDNMGPSKLQKAESLGVKILSEDEFLEMIK
;
A
#
# COMPACT_ATOMS: atom_id res chain seq x y z
N MET A 1 0.47 -27.61 38.08
CA MET A 1 -0.29 -26.34 38.06
C MET A 1 -1.12 -26.25 39.32
N THR A 2 -1.33 -25.07 39.85
CA THR A 2 -2.29 -24.85 40.94
C THR A 2 -3.71 -24.79 40.38
N THR A 3 -4.73 -24.97 41.24
CA THR A 3 -6.13 -24.85 40.84
C THR A 3 -6.44 -23.47 40.21
N GLU A 4 -5.80 -22.40 40.67
CA GLU A 4 -5.93 -21.04 40.11
C GLU A 4 -5.29 -20.93 38.75
N GLN A 5 -4.15 -21.54 38.50
CA GLN A 5 -3.50 -21.57 37.17
C GLN A 5 -4.34 -22.35 36.15
N GLU A 6 -4.97 -23.43 36.54
CA GLU A 6 -5.91 -24.19 35.70
C GLU A 6 -7.13 -23.34 35.38
N ARG A 7 -7.66 -22.58 36.34
CA ARG A 7 -8.81 -21.69 36.17
C ARG A 7 -8.48 -20.53 35.23
N ILE A 8 -7.27 -19.98 35.24
CA ILE A 8 -6.81 -18.96 34.27
C ILE A 8 -6.88 -19.50 32.83
N ILE A 9 -6.40 -20.72 32.59
CA ILE A 9 -6.41 -21.35 31.29
C ILE A 9 -7.85 -21.58 30.78
N GLU A 10 -8.71 -22.08 31.67
CA GLU A 10 -10.12 -22.31 31.36
C GLU A 10 -10.84 -21.01 31.00
N LEU A 11 -10.72 -19.97 31.83
CA LEU A 11 -11.35 -18.66 31.60
C LEU A 11 -10.89 -18.00 30.31
N ARG A 12 -9.59 -18.09 29.99
CA ARG A 12 -9.10 -17.58 28.69
C ARG A 12 -9.79 -18.27 27.53
N LYS A 13 -9.88 -19.58 27.54
CA LYS A 13 -10.54 -20.36 26.50
C LYS A 13 -12.04 -20.02 26.40
N GLU A 14 -12.72 -19.96 27.50
CA GLU A 14 -14.15 -19.63 27.60
C GLU A 14 -14.44 -18.23 27.07
N LEU A 15 -13.69 -17.21 27.50
CA LEU A 15 -13.86 -15.83 27.07
C LEU A 15 -13.50 -15.62 25.60
N HIS A 16 -12.51 -16.31 25.06
CA HIS A 16 -12.24 -16.30 23.62
C HIS A 16 -13.43 -16.85 22.82
N GLN A 17 -14.06 -17.94 23.29
CA GLN A 17 -15.23 -18.52 22.65
C GLN A 17 -16.45 -17.58 22.72
N HIS A 18 -16.68 -16.94 23.85
CA HIS A 18 -17.77 -15.98 24.02
C HIS A 18 -17.57 -14.73 23.14
N ASN A 19 -16.34 -14.20 23.03
CA ASN A 19 -16.01 -13.14 22.09
C ASN A 19 -16.32 -13.53 20.63
N TYR A 20 -15.95 -14.74 20.23
CA TYR A 20 -16.26 -15.24 18.89
C TYR A 20 -17.77 -15.35 18.63
N ASN A 21 -18.49 -15.95 19.56
CA ASN A 21 -19.94 -16.10 19.45
C ASN A 21 -20.64 -14.74 19.36
N TYR A 22 -20.23 -13.77 20.14
CA TYR A 22 -20.83 -12.44 20.18
C TYR A 22 -20.47 -11.59 18.96
N TYR A 23 -19.16 -11.41 18.67
CA TYR A 23 -18.69 -10.42 17.68
C TYR A 23 -18.59 -10.97 16.27
N VAL A 24 -18.40 -12.27 16.09
CA VAL A 24 -18.24 -12.89 14.77
C VAL A 24 -19.53 -13.61 14.34
N LEU A 25 -20.13 -14.43 15.20
CA LEU A 25 -21.33 -15.19 14.87
C LEU A 25 -22.64 -14.43 15.13
N ASN A 26 -22.64 -13.27 15.83
CA ASN A 26 -23.84 -12.58 16.32
C ASN A 26 -24.82 -13.51 17.08
N ALA A 27 -24.28 -14.48 17.81
CA ALA A 27 -25.03 -15.51 18.53
C ALA A 27 -24.52 -15.64 19.97
N PRO A 28 -24.72 -14.62 20.85
CA PRO A 28 -24.25 -14.64 22.22
C PRO A 28 -24.92 -15.77 23.00
N GLN A 29 -24.14 -16.50 23.80
CA GLN A 29 -24.61 -17.60 24.65
C GLN A 29 -24.75 -17.19 26.11
N ILE A 30 -24.14 -16.07 26.51
CA ILE A 30 -24.26 -15.47 27.85
C ILE A 30 -24.61 -13.99 27.68
N ASP A 31 -25.13 -13.39 28.74
CA ASP A 31 -25.38 -11.94 28.79
C ASP A 31 -24.10 -11.15 29.12
N ASP A 32 -24.16 -9.84 28.91
CA ASP A 32 -23.01 -8.94 29.11
C ASP A 32 -22.53 -8.93 30.56
N PHE A 33 -23.46 -9.05 31.52
CA PHE A 33 -23.10 -9.07 32.93
C PHE A 33 -22.30 -10.33 33.34
N THR A 34 -22.70 -11.48 32.80
CA THR A 34 -21.97 -12.76 33.03
C THR A 34 -20.60 -12.70 32.34
N PHE A 35 -20.52 -12.14 31.11
CA PHE A 35 -19.23 -11.96 30.44
C PHE A 35 -18.27 -11.06 31.23
N ASP A 36 -18.74 -9.92 31.73
CA ASP A 36 -17.95 -8.98 32.52
C ASP A 36 -17.50 -9.61 33.85
N ALA A 37 -18.32 -10.41 34.48
CA ALA A 37 -17.96 -11.12 35.71
C ALA A 37 -16.81 -12.12 35.47
N LEU A 38 -16.86 -12.92 34.41
CA LEU A 38 -15.79 -13.85 34.00
C LEU A 38 -14.50 -13.09 33.62
N LEU A 39 -14.62 -11.97 32.94
CA LEU A 39 -13.46 -11.14 32.59
C LEU A 39 -12.78 -10.55 33.83
N HIS A 40 -13.56 -10.09 34.80
CA HIS A 40 -13.04 -9.59 36.07
C HIS A 40 -12.39 -10.70 36.92
N GLU A 41 -12.97 -11.91 36.95
CA GLU A 41 -12.37 -13.08 37.57
C GLU A 41 -11.00 -13.37 36.96
N LEU A 42 -10.92 -13.44 35.60
CA LEU A 42 -9.66 -13.66 34.89
C LEU A 42 -8.63 -12.58 35.21
N GLN A 43 -9.01 -11.28 35.16
CA GLN A 43 -8.11 -10.18 35.50
C GLN A 43 -7.54 -10.27 36.91
N SER A 44 -8.36 -10.66 37.87
CA SER A 44 -7.94 -10.80 39.26
C SER A 44 -6.94 -11.95 39.45
N LEU A 45 -7.19 -13.08 38.80
CA LEU A 45 -6.29 -14.24 38.83
C LEU A 45 -4.98 -13.96 38.09
N GLU A 46 -5.01 -13.30 36.93
CA GLU A 46 -3.79 -12.92 36.20
C GLU A 46 -2.92 -11.91 36.97
N ASN A 47 -3.54 -10.99 37.71
CA ASN A 47 -2.82 -10.08 38.60
C ASN A 47 -2.15 -10.80 39.80
N ALA A 48 -2.76 -11.88 40.26
CA ALA A 48 -2.19 -12.71 41.33
C ALA A 48 -1.09 -13.66 40.81
N HIS A 49 -1.07 -13.95 39.50
CA HIS A 49 -0.16 -14.88 38.84
C HIS A 49 0.59 -14.22 37.68
N PRO A 50 1.49 -13.23 37.91
CA PRO A 50 2.22 -12.53 36.81
C PRO A 50 3.06 -13.47 35.95
N GLU A 51 3.48 -14.62 36.45
CA GLU A 51 4.19 -15.66 35.69
C GLU A 51 3.34 -16.32 34.62
N MET A 52 2.01 -16.20 34.72
CA MET A 52 1.03 -16.67 33.69
C MET A 52 0.71 -15.63 32.66
N TYR A 53 1.49 -14.53 32.53
CA TYR A 53 1.26 -13.50 31.56
C TYR A 53 1.15 -14.07 30.15
N ASP A 54 0.08 -13.71 29.41
CA ASP A 54 -0.12 -14.01 28.01
C ASP A 54 -0.57 -12.74 27.28
N ALA A 55 0.24 -12.25 26.32
CA ALA A 55 -0.04 -11.06 25.54
C ALA A 55 -1.33 -11.17 24.70
N ASN A 56 -1.88 -12.38 24.53
CA ASN A 56 -3.11 -12.65 23.82
C ASN A 56 -4.28 -13.01 24.74
N SER A 57 -4.15 -12.83 26.05
CA SER A 57 -5.29 -12.97 26.98
C SER A 57 -6.42 -12.01 26.61
N PRO A 58 -7.70 -12.38 26.78
CA PRO A 58 -8.83 -11.48 26.65
C PRO A 58 -8.70 -10.18 27.45
N THR A 59 -8.00 -10.21 28.58
CA THR A 59 -7.73 -9.04 29.45
C THR A 59 -6.77 -8.04 28.81
N GLN A 60 -5.91 -8.47 27.86
CA GLN A 60 -4.93 -7.63 27.16
C GLN A 60 -5.50 -6.89 25.94
N ARG A 61 -6.80 -7.02 25.67
CA ARG A 61 -7.46 -6.27 24.57
C ARG A 61 -7.60 -4.77 24.85
N VAL A 62 -7.49 -4.33 26.08
CA VAL A 62 -7.54 -2.92 26.46
C VAL A 62 -6.11 -2.41 26.54
N GLY A 63 -5.65 -1.71 25.52
CA GLY A 63 -4.32 -1.09 25.48
C GLY A 63 -4.17 -0.04 26.60
N SER A 64 -3.12 -0.14 27.38
CA SER A 64 -2.89 0.73 28.54
C SER A 64 -1.95 1.90 28.27
N ASP A 65 -1.01 1.78 27.32
CA ASP A 65 0.09 2.73 27.19
C ASP A 65 0.02 3.55 25.88
N LEU A 66 0.27 4.85 26.00
CA LEU A 66 0.47 5.74 24.86
C LEU A 66 1.75 5.34 24.11
N GLN A 67 1.65 5.17 22.82
CA GLN A 67 2.80 4.93 21.94
C GLN A 67 3.43 6.28 21.54
N GLU A 68 4.75 6.33 21.45
CA GLU A 68 5.43 7.54 20.95
C GLU A 68 5.46 7.60 19.41
N SER A 69 5.52 6.45 18.75
CA SER A 69 5.51 6.31 17.29
C SER A 69 5.20 4.85 16.91
N PHE A 70 4.89 4.62 15.62
CA PHE A 70 4.77 3.26 15.08
C PHE A 70 6.09 2.81 14.48
N GLU A 71 6.51 1.58 14.78
CA GLU A 71 7.63 0.94 14.12
C GLU A 71 7.29 0.61 12.66
N GLN A 72 8.25 0.82 11.75
CA GLN A 72 8.10 0.46 10.35
C GLN A 72 8.60 -0.96 10.11
N VAL A 73 7.71 -1.86 9.71
CA VAL A 73 7.99 -3.28 9.50
C VAL A 73 7.90 -3.63 8.02
N ALA A 74 8.85 -4.42 7.52
CA ALA A 74 8.80 -4.98 6.18
C ALA A 74 7.76 -6.11 6.09
N HIS A 75 7.00 -6.16 4.99
CA HIS A 75 6.09 -7.26 4.71
C HIS A 75 6.85 -8.50 4.23
N VAL A 76 6.51 -9.67 4.76
CA VAL A 76 7.04 -10.96 4.26
C VAL A 76 6.57 -11.20 2.81
N TYR A 77 5.31 -10.87 2.53
CA TYR A 77 4.72 -10.91 1.19
C TYR A 77 4.30 -9.48 0.80
N PRO A 78 4.70 -8.93 -0.38
CA PRO A 78 4.28 -7.60 -0.81
C PRO A 78 2.76 -7.43 -0.83
N MET A 79 2.26 -6.27 -0.41
CA MET A 79 0.84 -5.93 -0.45
C MET A 79 0.54 -5.12 -1.72
N LEU A 80 0.25 -5.81 -2.82
CA LEU A 80 0.00 -5.21 -4.12
C LEU A 80 -1.40 -4.58 -4.21
N SER A 81 -1.53 -3.61 -5.09
CA SER A 81 -2.83 -3.06 -5.47
C SER A 81 -3.51 -3.94 -6.52
N LEU A 82 -4.82 -3.78 -6.72
CA LEU A 82 -5.57 -4.41 -7.80
C LEU A 82 -5.78 -3.42 -8.95
N SER A 83 -5.83 -3.92 -10.17
CA SER A 83 -6.33 -3.15 -11.31
C SER A 83 -7.82 -2.92 -11.16
N ASN A 84 -8.29 -1.70 -11.49
CA ASN A 84 -9.72 -1.37 -11.44
C ASN A 84 -10.38 -1.58 -12.79
N THR A 85 -11.63 -2.02 -12.76
CA THR A 85 -12.56 -2.07 -13.90
C THR A 85 -13.87 -1.38 -13.51
N TYR A 86 -14.59 -0.84 -14.51
CA TYR A 86 -15.74 0.03 -14.28
C TYR A 86 -16.99 -0.40 -15.07
N ASN A 87 -16.87 -1.39 -15.93
CA ASN A 87 -17.98 -1.91 -16.73
C ASN A 87 -17.82 -3.41 -16.99
N LYS A 88 -18.91 -4.05 -17.42
CA LYS A 88 -18.97 -5.49 -17.67
C LYS A 88 -18.05 -5.94 -18.83
N GLN A 89 -17.79 -5.06 -19.81
CA GLN A 89 -16.88 -5.39 -20.92
C GLN A 89 -15.44 -5.58 -20.41
N GLU A 90 -14.96 -4.69 -19.54
CA GLU A 90 -13.63 -4.81 -18.94
C GLU A 90 -13.50 -6.08 -18.07
N VAL A 91 -14.59 -6.50 -17.42
CA VAL A 91 -14.63 -7.79 -16.70
C VAL A 91 -14.54 -8.96 -17.68
N ALA A 92 -15.24 -8.90 -18.82
CA ALA A 92 -15.13 -9.92 -19.87
C ALA A 92 -13.70 -9.98 -20.45
N ASP A 93 -13.07 -8.82 -20.65
CA ASP A 93 -11.69 -8.73 -21.15
C ASP A 93 -10.69 -9.38 -20.17
N PHE A 94 -10.91 -9.17 -18.86
CA PHE A 94 -10.15 -9.87 -17.83
C PHE A 94 -10.36 -11.39 -17.89
N TYR A 95 -11.63 -11.85 -17.92
CA TYR A 95 -11.97 -13.28 -17.99
C TYR A 95 -11.31 -13.95 -19.20
N ASN A 96 -11.38 -13.31 -20.36
CA ASN A 96 -10.75 -13.77 -21.59
C ASN A 96 -9.21 -13.77 -21.49
N THR A 97 -8.64 -12.80 -20.79
CA THR A 97 -7.18 -12.74 -20.54
C THR A 97 -6.74 -13.90 -19.65
N VAL A 98 -7.50 -14.20 -18.58
CA VAL A 98 -7.26 -15.37 -17.72
C VAL A 98 -7.28 -16.65 -18.53
N SER A 99 -8.33 -16.88 -19.35
CA SER A 99 -8.45 -18.06 -20.21
C SER A 99 -7.25 -18.21 -21.16
N LYS A 100 -6.79 -17.12 -21.77
CA LYS A 100 -5.61 -17.13 -22.65
C LYS A 100 -4.32 -17.47 -21.89
N LEU A 101 -4.12 -16.90 -20.70
CA LEU A 101 -2.93 -17.15 -19.89
C LEU A 101 -2.87 -18.58 -19.35
N LEU A 102 -4.02 -19.19 -19.16
CA LEU A 102 -4.17 -20.60 -18.76
C LEU A 102 -4.25 -21.57 -19.95
N ASN A 103 -4.03 -21.08 -21.18
CA ASN A 103 -4.07 -21.89 -22.40
C ASN A 103 -5.39 -22.67 -22.58
N GLY A 104 -6.51 -22.11 -22.13
CA GLY A 104 -7.83 -22.73 -22.21
C GLY A 104 -8.11 -23.78 -21.12
N GLU A 105 -7.27 -23.93 -20.10
CA GLU A 105 -7.61 -24.72 -18.92
C GLU A 105 -8.86 -24.16 -18.22
N GLU A 106 -9.69 -25.05 -17.66
CA GLU A 106 -10.82 -24.64 -16.84
C GLU A 106 -10.35 -23.92 -15.58
N PHE A 107 -11.07 -22.89 -15.19
CA PHE A 107 -10.80 -22.13 -13.98
C PHE A 107 -12.09 -21.64 -13.32
N GLU A 108 -12.01 -21.38 -12.03
CA GLU A 108 -13.06 -20.80 -11.24
C GLU A 108 -12.66 -19.40 -10.75
N ILE A 109 -13.62 -18.53 -10.61
CA ILE A 109 -13.43 -17.19 -10.04
C ILE A 109 -14.09 -17.13 -8.66
N CYS A 110 -13.33 -16.70 -7.65
CA CYS A 110 -13.88 -16.31 -6.36
C CYS A 110 -14.29 -14.82 -6.45
N CYS A 111 -15.59 -14.56 -6.28
CA CYS A 111 -16.18 -13.22 -6.22
C CYS A 111 -16.33 -12.81 -4.77
N GLU A 112 -15.83 -11.63 -4.41
CA GLU A 112 -15.83 -11.10 -3.05
C GLU A 112 -16.28 -9.65 -3.05
N LEU A 113 -16.80 -9.17 -1.92
CA LEU A 113 -17.03 -7.74 -1.73
C LEU A 113 -15.72 -7.00 -1.55
N LYS A 114 -15.61 -5.85 -2.19
CA LYS A 114 -14.50 -4.92 -2.01
C LYS A 114 -14.84 -3.96 -0.86
N TYR A 115 -14.33 -4.29 0.31
CA TYR A 115 -14.52 -3.47 1.50
C TYR A 115 -13.72 -2.16 1.40
N ASP A 116 -14.31 -1.06 1.88
CA ASP A 116 -13.71 0.27 1.85
C ASP A 116 -13.21 0.70 3.23
N GLY A 117 -11.98 0.36 3.54
CA GLY A 117 -11.34 0.60 4.83
C GLY A 117 -9.83 0.81 4.74
N LEU A 118 -9.11 0.28 5.70
CA LEU A 118 -7.64 0.27 5.77
C LEU A 118 -7.12 -1.16 5.73
N SER A 119 -6.33 -1.48 4.70
CA SER A 119 -5.76 -2.82 4.54
C SER A 119 -4.77 -3.16 5.65
N ILE A 120 -4.84 -4.38 6.14
CA ILE A 120 -4.06 -4.92 7.25
C ILE A 120 -3.50 -6.30 6.90
N SER A 121 -2.29 -6.61 7.36
CA SER A 121 -1.71 -7.95 7.39
C SER A 121 -1.55 -8.38 8.83
N LEU A 122 -2.09 -9.54 9.18
CA LEU A 122 -2.09 -10.16 10.51
C LEU A 122 -1.21 -11.42 10.46
N ARG A 123 -0.14 -11.45 11.24
CA ARG A 123 0.73 -12.61 11.37
C ARG A 123 0.32 -13.44 12.57
N TYR A 124 0.12 -14.72 12.31
CA TYR A 124 -0.16 -15.72 13.36
C TYR A 124 0.98 -16.74 13.42
N GLU A 125 1.34 -17.11 14.66
CA GLU A 125 2.29 -18.17 14.97
C GLU A 125 1.67 -19.06 16.05
N ASP A 126 1.65 -20.37 15.80
CA ASP A 126 1.02 -21.37 16.67
C ASP A 126 -0.39 -20.98 17.14
N GLY A 127 -1.19 -20.43 16.20
CA GLY A 127 -2.56 -20.01 16.43
C GLY A 127 -2.72 -18.71 17.24
N LYS A 128 -1.66 -17.97 17.52
CA LYS A 128 -1.70 -16.70 18.26
C LYS A 128 -1.34 -15.51 17.36
N LEU A 129 -2.05 -14.39 17.52
CA LEU A 129 -1.71 -13.14 16.85
C LEU A 129 -0.41 -12.58 17.42
N VAL A 130 0.64 -12.52 16.60
CA VAL A 130 1.95 -11.99 17.00
C VAL A 130 2.20 -10.59 16.46
N ARG A 131 1.66 -10.26 15.26
CA ARG A 131 1.90 -8.94 14.64
C ARG A 131 0.78 -8.53 13.71
N ALA A 132 0.52 -7.22 13.65
CA ALA A 132 -0.41 -6.61 12.71
C ALA A 132 0.23 -5.37 12.06
N VAL A 133 0.29 -5.34 10.73
CA VAL A 133 1.01 -4.31 9.97
C VAL A 133 0.07 -3.70 8.93
N THR A 134 0.00 -2.37 8.86
CA THR A 134 -0.75 -1.67 7.80
C THR A 134 -0.07 -1.86 6.45
N ARG A 135 -0.81 -1.71 5.34
CA ARG A 135 -0.23 -1.86 3.99
C ARG A 135 0.99 -0.94 3.75
N GLY A 136 0.96 0.28 4.28
CA GLY A 136 2.00 1.26 4.01
C GLY A 136 2.18 1.52 2.51
N ASP A 137 3.41 1.38 2.02
CA ASP A 137 3.75 1.49 0.60
C ASP A 137 3.65 0.16 -0.18
N GLY A 138 3.22 -0.90 0.49
CA GLY A 138 3.13 -2.25 -0.04
C GLY A 138 4.36 -3.12 0.22
N THR A 139 5.50 -2.54 0.60
CA THR A 139 6.71 -3.25 1.00
C THR A 139 6.97 -3.12 2.50
N ARG A 140 6.60 -1.99 3.10
CA ARG A 140 6.70 -1.71 4.54
C ARG A 140 5.42 -1.03 5.02
N GLY A 141 5.05 -1.27 6.27
CA GLY A 141 3.89 -0.65 6.91
C GLY A 141 4.13 -0.35 8.39
N ASP A 142 3.17 0.33 9.00
CA ASP A 142 3.21 0.65 10.43
C ASP A 142 2.79 -0.56 11.25
N ASP A 143 3.56 -0.94 12.26
CA ASP A 143 3.16 -1.94 13.26
C ASP A 143 2.06 -1.34 14.16
N VAL A 144 0.85 -1.85 14.00
CA VAL A 144 -0.33 -1.41 14.75
C VAL A 144 -0.89 -2.52 15.64
N THR A 145 -0.05 -3.47 16.05
CA THR A 145 -0.45 -4.67 16.79
C THR A 145 -1.25 -4.32 18.03
N ALA A 146 -0.78 -3.34 18.83
CA ALA A 146 -1.49 -2.93 20.05
C ALA A 146 -2.92 -2.41 19.74
N ASN A 147 -3.07 -1.65 18.66
CA ASN A 147 -4.37 -1.13 18.24
C ASN A 147 -5.28 -2.23 17.68
N VAL A 148 -4.72 -3.14 16.87
CA VAL A 148 -5.47 -4.27 16.29
C VAL A 148 -5.98 -5.23 17.37
N LYS A 149 -5.23 -5.46 18.44
CA LYS A 149 -5.70 -6.28 19.57
C LYS A 149 -6.99 -5.76 20.21
N THR A 150 -7.31 -4.48 20.08
CA THR A 150 -8.56 -3.90 20.56
C THR A 150 -9.77 -4.22 19.67
N ILE A 151 -9.55 -4.66 18.40
CA ILE A 151 -10.62 -5.01 17.46
C ILE A 151 -11.16 -6.40 17.82
N LYS A 152 -12.39 -6.43 18.31
CA LYS A 152 -12.99 -7.63 18.90
C LYS A 152 -13.28 -8.74 17.89
N THR A 153 -13.45 -8.40 16.61
CA THR A 153 -13.67 -9.35 15.51
C THR A 153 -12.40 -10.00 14.98
N ILE A 154 -11.22 -9.56 15.43
CA ILE A 154 -9.94 -10.21 15.14
C ILE A 154 -9.61 -11.17 16.28
N PRO A 155 -9.48 -12.49 16.04
CA PRO A 155 -9.14 -13.45 17.08
C PRO A 155 -7.68 -13.24 17.55
N LEU A 156 -7.46 -13.15 18.86
CA LEU A 156 -6.11 -13.15 19.43
C LEU A 156 -5.52 -14.56 19.49
N VAL A 157 -6.39 -15.54 19.65
CA VAL A 157 -6.08 -16.97 19.62
C VAL A 157 -7.10 -17.65 18.72
N LEU A 158 -6.62 -18.49 17.83
CA LEU A 158 -7.46 -19.20 16.86
C LEU A 158 -8.22 -20.36 17.50
N GLN A 159 -9.30 -20.75 16.84
CA GLN A 159 -10.10 -21.90 17.17
C GLN A 159 -9.61 -23.14 16.40
N GLY A 160 -9.81 -24.32 16.99
CA GLY A 160 -9.35 -25.58 16.37
C GLY A 160 -7.86 -25.81 16.54
N ASN A 161 -7.31 -26.65 15.67
CA ASN A 161 -5.89 -27.05 15.68
C ASN A 161 -5.40 -27.46 14.29
N ASP A 162 -6.20 -27.21 13.26
CA ASP A 162 -5.92 -27.56 11.83
C ASP A 162 -5.36 -26.38 11.03
N TYR A 163 -4.89 -25.34 11.74
CA TYR A 163 -4.25 -24.18 11.12
C TYR A 163 -2.74 -24.38 10.96
N PRO A 164 -2.09 -23.69 10.00
CA PRO A 164 -0.64 -23.74 9.81
C PRO A 164 0.09 -23.13 11.01
N ALA A 165 1.31 -23.62 11.31
CA ALA A 165 2.12 -23.09 12.41
C ALA A 165 2.42 -21.59 12.24
N VAL A 166 2.72 -21.15 11.01
CA VAL A 166 3.01 -19.74 10.67
C VAL A 166 2.28 -19.34 9.39
N PHE A 167 1.52 -18.24 9.45
CA PHE A 167 0.84 -17.69 8.27
C PHE A 167 0.48 -16.21 8.44
N GLU A 168 0.13 -15.55 7.33
CA GLU A 168 -0.45 -14.20 7.31
C GLU A 168 -1.90 -14.24 6.84
N MET A 169 -2.77 -13.53 7.54
CA MET A 169 -4.15 -13.29 7.15
C MET A 169 -4.34 -11.81 6.84
N ARG A 170 -4.76 -11.49 5.62
CA ARG A 170 -4.99 -10.11 5.19
C ARG A 170 -6.47 -9.79 5.16
N GLY A 171 -6.77 -8.53 5.43
CA GLY A 171 -8.12 -8.01 5.44
C GLY A 171 -8.20 -6.51 5.38
N GLU A 172 -9.40 -6.02 5.67
CA GLU A 172 -9.70 -4.60 5.73
C GLU A 172 -10.25 -4.26 7.12
N VAL A 173 -9.63 -3.29 7.78
CA VAL A 173 -10.14 -2.69 9.01
C VAL A 173 -11.10 -1.58 8.65
N LEU A 174 -12.29 -1.60 9.25
CA LEU A 174 -13.44 -0.80 8.86
C LEU A 174 -14.07 -0.12 10.09
N MET A 175 -14.81 0.94 9.83
CA MET A 175 -15.74 1.52 10.81
C MET A 175 -17.17 1.23 10.36
N PRO A 176 -17.97 0.47 11.13
CA PRO A 176 -19.37 0.25 10.82
C PRO A 176 -20.17 1.56 10.76
N TRP A 177 -21.15 1.66 9.88
CA TRP A 177 -21.99 2.85 9.69
C TRP A 177 -22.59 3.34 11.02
N LYS A 178 -23.13 2.42 11.83
CA LYS A 178 -23.71 2.76 13.14
C LYS A 178 -22.70 3.44 14.08
N VAL A 179 -21.42 3.00 14.04
CA VAL A 179 -20.36 3.60 14.86
C VAL A 179 -19.96 4.96 14.31
N PHE A 180 -19.83 5.07 12.99
CA PHE A 180 -19.49 6.32 12.30
C PHE A 180 -20.53 7.41 12.57
N ASP A 181 -21.80 7.09 12.45
CA ASP A 181 -22.90 8.04 12.69
C ASP A 181 -22.91 8.52 14.14
N LYS A 182 -22.72 7.58 15.09
CA LYS A 182 -22.63 7.91 16.51
C LYS A 182 -21.45 8.86 16.81
N LEU A 183 -20.28 8.56 16.28
CA LEU A 183 -19.09 9.40 16.46
C LEU A 183 -19.26 10.80 15.86
N ASN A 184 -19.90 10.91 14.69
CA ASN A 184 -20.17 12.20 14.08
C ASN A 184 -21.24 12.98 14.86
N GLU A 185 -22.20 12.33 15.48
CA GLU A 185 -23.15 12.98 16.37
C GLU A 185 -22.47 13.52 17.64
N GLU A 186 -21.58 12.72 18.26
CA GLU A 186 -20.77 13.19 19.41
C GLU A 186 -19.91 14.41 19.03
N ARG A 187 -19.26 14.41 17.86
CA ARG A 187 -18.46 15.54 17.37
C ARG A 187 -19.31 16.77 17.08
N ARG A 188 -20.51 16.60 16.52
CA ARG A 188 -21.45 17.71 16.29
C ARG A 188 -21.84 18.38 17.58
N GLN A 189 -22.09 17.61 18.65
CA GLN A 189 -22.39 18.14 19.97
C GLN A 189 -21.22 18.87 20.62
N GLN A 190 -19.98 18.52 20.23
CA GLN A 190 -18.74 19.15 20.72
C GLN A 190 -18.24 20.27 19.77
N GLU A 191 -19.01 20.62 18.74
CA GLU A 191 -18.63 21.59 17.69
C GLU A 191 -17.30 21.25 16.99
N GLU A 192 -16.93 19.95 16.94
CA GLU A 192 -15.73 19.49 16.26
C GLU A 192 -15.99 19.19 14.77
N PRO A 193 -14.96 19.29 13.89
CA PRO A 193 -15.07 18.89 12.49
C PRO A 193 -15.49 17.42 12.35
N LEU A 194 -16.50 17.15 11.54
CA LEU A 194 -17.02 15.78 11.33
C LEU A 194 -16.01 14.92 10.54
N PHE A 195 -16.03 13.62 10.77
CA PHE A 195 -15.36 12.67 9.88
C PHE A 195 -16.03 12.65 8.52
N ALA A 196 -15.22 12.69 7.45
CA ALA A 196 -15.73 12.79 6.08
C ALA A 196 -16.41 11.50 5.59
N ASN A 197 -15.88 10.33 5.96
CA ASN A 197 -16.41 9.02 5.61
C ASN A 197 -15.88 7.94 6.57
N PRO A 198 -16.49 6.74 6.60
CA PRO A 198 -16.08 5.63 7.48
C PRO A 198 -14.64 5.18 7.25
N ARG A 199 -14.14 5.16 6.01
CA ARG A 199 -12.76 4.79 5.68
C ARG A 199 -11.73 5.72 6.35
N ASN A 200 -11.91 7.04 6.20
CA ASN A 200 -11.00 8.02 6.82
C ASN A 200 -11.07 7.97 8.34
N ALA A 201 -12.27 7.77 8.89
CA ALA A 201 -12.49 7.62 10.33
C ALA A 201 -11.81 6.34 10.86
N ALA A 202 -11.92 5.21 10.15
CA ALA A 202 -11.24 3.96 10.49
C ALA A 202 -9.71 4.11 10.44
N SER A 203 -9.19 4.70 9.34
CA SER A 203 -7.75 4.90 9.14
C SER A 203 -7.15 5.81 10.22
N GLY A 204 -7.77 6.95 10.50
CA GLY A 204 -7.33 7.88 11.54
C GLY A 204 -7.43 7.28 12.95
N THR A 205 -8.41 6.42 13.17
CA THR A 205 -8.57 5.71 14.45
C THR A 205 -7.49 4.64 14.61
N LEU A 206 -7.31 3.75 13.61
CA LEU A 206 -6.33 2.67 13.70
C LEU A 206 -4.89 3.18 13.84
N LYS A 207 -4.59 4.36 13.30
CA LYS A 207 -3.29 5.04 13.41
C LYS A 207 -3.20 6.00 14.61
N SER A 208 -4.09 5.90 15.56
CA SER A 208 -3.98 6.64 16.82
C SER A 208 -2.87 6.06 17.68
N LEU A 209 -2.06 6.93 18.29
CA LEU A 209 -1.03 6.54 19.27
C LEU A 209 -1.63 6.12 20.63
N ASN A 210 -2.95 6.21 20.76
CA ASN A 210 -3.67 5.84 21.99
C ASN A 210 -4.58 4.62 21.75
N PRO A 211 -4.15 3.39 22.12
CA PRO A 211 -4.95 2.17 21.95
C PRO A 211 -6.29 2.20 22.69
N ALA A 212 -6.39 2.88 23.84
CA ALA A 212 -7.65 3.01 24.56
C ALA A 212 -8.71 3.81 23.76
N LEU A 213 -8.28 4.83 23.00
CA LEU A 213 -9.16 5.54 22.07
C LEU A 213 -9.62 4.63 20.93
N VAL A 214 -8.72 3.76 20.41
CA VAL A 214 -9.07 2.78 19.35
C VAL A 214 -10.12 1.81 19.86
N ALA A 215 -9.94 1.26 21.06
CA ALA A 215 -10.89 0.36 21.73
C ALA A 215 -12.29 1.00 21.86
N LYS A 216 -12.35 2.28 22.31
CA LYS A 216 -13.61 3.03 22.45
C LYS A 216 -14.35 3.23 21.13
N ARG A 217 -13.62 3.33 20.00
CA ARG A 217 -14.22 3.59 18.68
C ARG A 217 -14.68 2.34 17.93
N SER A 218 -14.57 1.17 18.52
CA SER A 218 -15.19 -0.08 18.06
C SER A 218 -15.03 -0.35 16.57
N LEU A 219 -13.78 -0.45 16.10
CA LEU A 219 -13.48 -0.85 14.73
C LEU A 219 -13.87 -2.31 14.49
N ASP A 220 -14.10 -2.65 13.23
CA ASP A 220 -14.39 -3.99 12.73
C ASP A 220 -13.37 -4.42 11.68
N ALA A 221 -13.28 -5.71 11.36
CA ALA A 221 -12.40 -6.22 10.33
C ALA A 221 -13.03 -7.37 9.56
N TYR A 222 -12.87 -7.35 8.22
CA TYR A 222 -13.23 -8.46 7.34
C TYR A 222 -11.97 -8.97 6.65
N LEU A 223 -11.70 -10.28 6.77
CA LEU A 223 -10.50 -10.91 6.29
C LEU A 223 -10.80 -11.58 4.93
N TYR A 224 -9.85 -11.49 3.98
CA TYR A 224 -10.10 -11.88 2.59
C TYR A 224 -8.93 -12.55 1.88
N TYR A 225 -7.78 -12.78 2.54
CA TYR A 225 -6.65 -13.43 1.87
C TYR A 225 -5.72 -14.12 2.86
N LEU A 226 -5.54 -15.43 2.68
CA LEU A 226 -4.70 -16.28 3.52
C LEU A 226 -3.39 -16.62 2.78
N LEU A 227 -2.26 -16.33 3.40
CA LEU A 227 -0.91 -16.50 2.88
C LEU A 227 -0.06 -17.34 3.83
N GLY A 228 0.67 -18.30 3.31
CA GLY A 228 1.59 -19.14 4.07
C GLY A 228 2.17 -20.22 3.18
N GLU A 229 3.34 -20.76 3.56
CA GLU A 229 4.02 -21.80 2.76
C GLU A 229 3.42 -23.20 2.99
N ASP A 230 2.98 -23.49 4.22
CA ASP A 230 2.51 -24.83 4.64
C ASP A 230 0.97 -24.98 4.59
N ILE A 231 0.30 -24.30 3.65
CA ILE A 231 -1.14 -24.38 3.51
C ILE A 231 -1.47 -25.35 2.37
N ASN A 232 -1.87 -26.58 2.71
CA ASN A 232 -2.20 -27.66 1.76
C ASN A 232 -3.60 -27.54 1.14
N ILE A 233 -4.09 -26.31 0.93
CA ILE A 233 -5.37 -26.00 0.30
C ILE A 233 -5.06 -25.15 -0.93
N ASP A 234 -5.35 -25.63 -2.14
CA ASP A 234 -5.08 -24.90 -3.38
C ASP A 234 -6.12 -23.78 -3.63
N GLY A 235 -7.41 -24.03 -3.34
CA GLY A 235 -8.47 -23.06 -3.62
C GLY A 235 -8.47 -21.87 -2.67
N HIS A 236 -8.55 -20.66 -3.22
CA HIS A 236 -8.67 -19.43 -2.43
C HIS A 236 -9.98 -19.39 -1.61
N PHE A 237 -11.09 -19.80 -2.23
CA PHE A 237 -12.39 -19.91 -1.56
C PHE A 237 -12.32 -20.89 -0.39
N GLU A 238 -11.74 -22.05 -0.61
CA GLU A 238 -11.57 -23.11 0.38
C GLU A 238 -10.63 -22.67 1.53
N ARG A 239 -9.62 -21.85 1.23
CA ARG A 239 -8.76 -21.23 2.26
C ARG A 239 -9.55 -20.28 3.17
N LEU A 240 -10.45 -19.48 2.59
CA LEU A 240 -11.28 -18.57 3.39
C LEU A 240 -12.32 -19.33 4.22
N GLU A 241 -12.89 -20.42 3.70
CA GLU A 241 -13.75 -21.30 4.49
C GLU A 241 -13.00 -21.99 5.65
N ALA A 242 -11.73 -22.38 5.44
CA ALA A 242 -10.88 -22.86 6.54
C ALA A 242 -10.62 -21.75 7.57
N ALA A 243 -10.24 -20.56 7.12
CA ALA A 243 -10.03 -19.41 7.99
C ALA A 243 -11.27 -19.06 8.82
N LYS A 244 -12.48 -19.20 8.25
CA LYS A 244 -13.74 -19.01 8.98
C LYS A 244 -13.88 -19.99 10.14
N ARG A 245 -13.49 -21.27 9.94
CA ARG A 245 -13.48 -22.28 11.05
C ARG A 245 -12.47 -21.96 12.14
N TRP A 246 -11.38 -21.27 11.81
CA TRP A 246 -10.36 -20.83 12.78
C TRP A 246 -10.75 -19.58 13.56
N GLY A 247 -11.93 -19.02 13.28
CA GLY A 247 -12.49 -17.89 14.01
C GLY A 247 -12.34 -16.53 13.33
N PHE A 248 -11.85 -16.49 12.10
CA PHE A 248 -11.81 -15.23 11.35
C PHE A 248 -13.17 -14.81 10.83
N LYS A 249 -13.44 -13.51 10.87
CA LYS A 249 -14.62 -12.92 10.24
C LYS A 249 -14.38 -12.76 8.75
N ILE A 250 -14.98 -13.64 7.96
CA ILE A 250 -14.97 -13.63 6.50
C ILE A 250 -16.29 -13.06 5.98
N GLY A 251 -16.26 -12.35 4.85
CA GLY A 251 -17.46 -11.78 4.26
C GLY A 251 -18.45 -12.85 3.80
N GLU A 252 -19.73 -12.71 4.19
CA GLU A 252 -20.78 -13.65 3.81
C GLU A 252 -21.15 -13.59 2.31
N GLY A 253 -20.81 -12.48 1.62
CA GLY A 253 -21.10 -12.29 0.20
C GLY A 253 -20.15 -13.04 -0.74
N MET A 254 -19.21 -13.83 -0.23
CA MET A 254 -18.26 -14.58 -1.06
C MET A 254 -18.92 -15.69 -1.86
N ARG A 255 -18.58 -15.80 -3.15
CA ARG A 255 -19.12 -16.85 -4.03
C ARG A 255 -18.05 -17.34 -5.02
N LYS A 256 -18.03 -18.65 -5.27
CA LYS A 256 -17.20 -19.29 -6.29
C LYS A 256 -18.05 -19.60 -7.52
N VAL A 257 -17.59 -19.19 -8.70
CA VAL A 257 -18.32 -19.29 -9.97
C VAL A 257 -17.39 -19.69 -11.12
N SER A 258 -17.95 -20.30 -12.18
CA SER A 258 -17.19 -20.80 -13.34
C SER A 258 -17.57 -20.09 -14.65
N SER A 259 -18.58 -19.21 -14.64
CA SER A 259 -19.06 -18.54 -15.86
C SER A 259 -19.01 -17.02 -15.71
N LEU A 260 -18.94 -16.34 -16.86
CA LEU A 260 -19.00 -14.87 -16.93
C LEU A 260 -20.40 -14.36 -16.53
N GLU A 261 -21.43 -15.11 -16.85
CA GLU A 261 -22.83 -14.81 -16.52
C GLU A 261 -23.05 -14.79 -15.01
N ASP A 262 -22.47 -15.76 -14.28
CA ASP A 262 -22.56 -15.82 -12.83
C ASP A 262 -21.78 -14.65 -12.17
N ILE A 263 -20.67 -14.23 -12.76
CA ILE A 263 -19.95 -13.03 -12.32
C ILE A 263 -20.84 -11.80 -12.48
N TYR A 264 -21.52 -11.66 -13.64
CA TYR A 264 -22.44 -10.54 -13.87
C TYR A 264 -23.62 -10.56 -12.92
N ALA A 265 -24.19 -11.73 -12.64
CA ALA A 265 -25.29 -11.87 -11.66
C ALA A 265 -24.83 -11.45 -10.26
N PHE A 266 -23.60 -11.79 -9.87
CA PHE A 266 -23.02 -11.36 -8.60
C PHE A 266 -22.82 -9.83 -8.54
N ILE A 267 -22.34 -9.23 -9.63
CA ILE A 267 -22.17 -7.77 -9.75
C ILE A 267 -23.53 -7.08 -9.61
N ASP A 268 -24.54 -7.50 -10.38
CA ASP A 268 -25.86 -6.88 -10.40
C ASP A 268 -26.57 -6.98 -9.03
N TYR A 269 -26.43 -8.13 -8.35
CA TYR A 269 -26.98 -8.33 -7.02
C TYR A 269 -26.36 -7.34 -6.01
N TRP A 270 -25.03 -7.25 -5.96
CA TRP A 270 -24.35 -6.43 -4.98
C TRP A 270 -24.36 -4.93 -5.32
N ASP A 271 -24.56 -4.53 -6.56
CA ASP A 271 -24.76 -3.11 -6.90
C ASP A 271 -26.00 -2.53 -6.20
N VAL A 272 -27.01 -3.38 -5.93
CA VAL A 272 -28.23 -3.02 -5.20
C VAL A 272 -28.06 -3.26 -3.69
N GLU A 273 -27.71 -4.49 -3.30
CA GLU A 273 -27.77 -4.95 -1.90
C GLU A 273 -26.65 -4.39 -1.01
N ARG A 274 -25.57 -3.89 -1.58
CA ARG A 274 -24.46 -3.27 -0.80
C ARG A 274 -24.91 -2.14 0.13
N LYS A 275 -26.02 -1.47 -0.18
CA LYS A 275 -26.58 -0.38 0.62
C LYS A 275 -27.12 -0.85 1.97
N ASN A 276 -27.44 -2.14 2.08
CA ASN A 276 -27.94 -2.78 3.28
C ASN A 276 -26.82 -3.33 4.18
N LEU A 277 -25.57 -3.25 3.74
CA LEU A 277 -24.43 -3.74 4.51
C LEU A 277 -24.11 -2.82 5.69
N PRO A 278 -23.68 -3.39 6.83
CA PRO A 278 -23.30 -2.60 8.00
C PRO A 278 -22.01 -1.81 7.82
N VAL A 279 -21.27 -2.04 6.74
CA VAL A 279 -19.97 -1.43 6.43
C VAL A 279 -19.92 -0.94 4.99
N ALA A 280 -19.01 0.01 4.71
CA ALA A 280 -18.84 0.56 3.38
C ALA A 280 -18.14 -0.44 2.44
N THR A 281 -18.64 -0.53 1.19
CA THR A 281 -18.06 -1.30 0.10
C THR A 281 -18.06 -0.46 -1.17
N ASP A 282 -16.97 -0.50 -1.93
CA ASP A 282 -16.78 0.32 -3.13
C ASP A 282 -16.78 -0.50 -4.44
N GLY A 283 -16.98 -1.81 -4.34
CA GLY A 283 -16.97 -2.68 -5.52
C GLY A 283 -16.96 -4.17 -5.17
N ILE A 284 -16.43 -4.93 -6.09
CA ILE A 284 -16.26 -6.38 -6.03
C ILE A 284 -14.80 -6.71 -6.39
N VAL A 285 -14.25 -7.75 -5.78
CA VAL A 285 -12.96 -8.31 -6.16
C VAL A 285 -13.19 -9.67 -6.80
N LEU A 286 -12.61 -9.88 -7.96
CA LEU A 286 -12.61 -11.11 -8.72
C LEU A 286 -11.21 -11.72 -8.67
N LYS A 287 -11.09 -12.97 -8.20
CA LYS A 287 -9.80 -13.67 -8.08
C LYS A 287 -9.92 -15.06 -8.71
N VAL A 288 -8.94 -15.49 -9.47
CA VAL A 288 -8.84 -16.89 -9.88
C VAL A 288 -8.73 -17.76 -8.64
N ASN A 289 -9.54 -18.83 -8.54
CA ASN A 289 -9.66 -19.61 -7.30
C ASN A 289 -8.42 -20.47 -7.02
N SER A 290 -7.87 -21.17 -8.02
CA SER A 290 -6.67 -22.01 -7.83
C SER A 290 -5.41 -21.18 -7.64
N LEU A 291 -4.72 -21.38 -6.52
CA LEU A 291 -3.45 -20.69 -6.24
C LEU A 291 -2.32 -21.16 -7.17
N LYS A 292 -2.38 -22.40 -7.66
CA LYS A 292 -1.43 -22.87 -8.67
C LYS A 292 -1.59 -22.10 -9.97
N GLN A 293 -2.83 -21.85 -10.40
CA GLN A 293 -3.11 -21.02 -11.56
C GLN A 293 -2.71 -19.56 -11.31
N GLN A 294 -2.98 -18.99 -10.11
CA GLN A 294 -2.51 -17.66 -9.73
C GLN A 294 -0.97 -17.53 -9.86
N GLN A 295 -0.22 -18.55 -9.38
CA GLN A 295 1.24 -18.57 -9.48
C GLN A 295 1.73 -18.67 -10.93
N SER A 296 1.07 -19.45 -11.79
CA SER A 296 1.43 -19.55 -13.19
C SER A 296 1.21 -18.26 -13.97
N MET A 297 0.13 -17.52 -13.66
CA MET A 297 -0.18 -16.24 -14.27
C MET A 297 0.73 -15.11 -13.80
N GLY A 298 1.20 -15.17 -12.55
CA GLY A 298 2.13 -14.23 -11.96
C GLY A 298 1.60 -12.82 -11.78
N PHE A 299 2.53 -11.85 -11.81
CA PHE A 299 2.29 -10.45 -11.47
C PHE A 299 2.82 -9.52 -12.55
N THR A 300 2.27 -8.32 -12.62
CA THR A 300 2.90 -7.15 -13.23
C THR A 300 3.74 -6.42 -12.17
N ALA A 301 4.41 -5.33 -12.54
CA ALA A 301 5.16 -4.51 -11.58
C ALA A 301 4.30 -3.95 -10.43
N LYS A 302 2.98 -3.85 -10.60
CA LYS A 302 2.06 -3.21 -9.65
C LYS A 302 0.91 -4.09 -9.18
N ASN A 303 0.44 -5.00 -10.02
CA ASN A 303 -0.81 -5.73 -9.82
C ASN A 303 -0.66 -7.22 -10.12
N PRO A 304 -1.41 -8.10 -9.44
CA PRO A 304 -1.54 -9.50 -9.85
C PRO A 304 -2.29 -9.59 -11.19
N ARG A 305 -1.95 -10.58 -12.02
CA ARG A 305 -2.64 -10.85 -13.28
C ARG A 305 -3.92 -11.68 -13.11
N TRP A 306 -4.05 -12.33 -11.97
CA TRP A 306 -5.11 -13.26 -11.60
C TRP A 306 -6.23 -12.62 -10.79
N ALA A 307 -6.18 -11.31 -10.54
CA ALA A 307 -7.23 -10.61 -9.79
C ALA A 307 -7.46 -9.19 -10.33
N ILE A 308 -8.74 -8.77 -10.28
CA ILE A 308 -9.15 -7.40 -10.57
C ILE A 308 -10.18 -6.91 -9.54
N ALA A 309 -10.33 -5.60 -9.46
CA ALA A 309 -11.42 -4.96 -8.73
C ALA A 309 -12.41 -4.34 -9.71
N TYR A 310 -13.67 -4.75 -9.61
CA TYR A 310 -14.79 -4.07 -10.28
C TYR A 310 -15.33 -2.99 -9.34
N LYS A 311 -15.34 -1.75 -9.79
CA LYS A 311 -15.88 -0.61 -9.06
C LYS A 311 -17.34 -0.38 -9.44
N PHE A 312 -18.22 -0.26 -8.46
CA PHE A 312 -19.60 0.16 -8.71
C PHE A 312 -19.65 1.56 -9.31
N LYS A 313 -20.76 1.86 -10.00
CA LYS A 313 -20.96 3.20 -10.52
C LYS A 313 -20.93 4.21 -9.38
N ALA A 314 -20.10 5.25 -9.56
CA ALA A 314 -20.04 6.35 -8.62
C ALA A 314 -21.37 7.13 -8.61
N GLU A 315 -21.77 7.62 -7.45
CA GLU A 315 -22.87 8.57 -7.34
C GLU A 315 -22.50 9.86 -8.09
N ARG A 316 -23.51 10.45 -8.74
CA ARG A 316 -23.38 11.70 -9.47
C ARG A 316 -24.29 12.74 -8.87
N GLU A 317 -23.75 13.94 -8.70
CA GLU A 317 -24.51 15.09 -8.25
C GLU A 317 -24.37 16.25 -9.21
N LEU A 318 -25.41 17.07 -9.31
CA LEU A 318 -25.44 18.24 -10.16
C LEU A 318 -25.11 19.47 -9.34
N THR A 319 -24.12 20.25 -9.77
CA THR A 319 -23.72 21.51 -9.10
C THR A 319 -23.31 22.55 -10.13
N LYS A 320 -23.23 23.83 -9.73
CA LYS A 320 -22.89 24.93 -10.61
C LYS A 320 -21.38 25.18 -10.58
N LEU A 321 -20.80 25.34 -11.77
CA LEU A 321 -19.41 25.72 -11.98
C LEU A 321 -19.26 27.25 -11.81
N GLU A 322 -18.60 27.68 -10.74
CA GLU A 322 -18.44 29.10 -10.41
C GLU A 322 -17.20 29.73 -11.06
N SER A 323 -16.08 29.01 -11.04
CA SER A 323 -14.81 29.51 -11.60
C SER A 323 -13.84 28.35 -11.88
N VAL A 324 -12.74 28.64 -12.59
CA VAL A 324 -11.63 27.70 -12.78
C VAL A 324 -10.36 28.32 -12.22
N SER A 325 -9.68 27.55 -11.38
CA SER A 325 -8.34 27.86 -10.87
C SER A 325 -7.33 26.90 -11.50
N TYR A 326 -6.06 27.26 -11.50
CA TYR A 326 -5.00 26.45 -12.10
C TYR A 326 -3.95 26.12 -11.06
N GLN A 327 -3.52 24.86 -11.02
CA GLN A 327 -2.51 24.36 -10.10
C GLN A 327 -1.28 23.90 -10.88
N VAL A 328 -0.10 24.25 -10.39
CA VAL A 328 1.18 23.83 -10.95
C VAL A 328 1.72 22.66 -10.15
N GLY A 329 1.89 21.51 -10.78
CA GLY A 329 2.46 20.32 -10.16
C GLY A 329 3.99 20.33 -10.16
N ARG A 330 4.58 19.38 -9.48
CA ARG A 330 6.04 19.17 -9.33
C ARG A 330 6.82 19.17 -10.66
N THR A 331 6.23 18.62 -11.71
CA THR A 331 6.83 18.51 -13.04
C THR A 331 6.47 19.68 -13.95
N GLY A 332 5.92 20.76 -13.41
CA GLY A 332 5.47 21.93 -14.16
C GLY A 332 4.10 21.76 -14.82
N THR A 333 3.47 20.60 -14.72
CA THR A 333 2.12 20.36 -15.29
C THR A 333 1.11 21.33 -14.70
N VAL A 334 0.39 22.07 -15.57
CA VAL A 334 -0.65 23.01 -15.18
C VAL A 334 -2.02 22.32 -15.31
N THR A 335 -2.64 22.07 -14.16
CA THR A 335 -3.92 21.37 -14.09
C THR A 335 -5.04 22.34 -13.77
N PRO A 336 -6.08 22.45 -14.61
CA PRO A 336 -7.26 23.24 -14.33
C PRO A 336 -8.14 22.53 -13.30
N VAL A 337 -8.67 23.30 -12.35
CA VAL A 337 -9.55 22.83 -11.26
C VAL A 337 -10.82 23.66 -11.25
N ALA A 338 -11.96 23.01 -11.41
CA ALA A 338 -13.27 23.60 -11.25
C ALA A 338 -13.52 23.95 -9.78
N ASN A 339 -13.91 25.20 -9.49
CA ASN A 339 -14.50 25.60 -8.23
C ASN A 339 -16.00 25.66 -8.42
N MET A 340 -16.76 25.00 -7.54
CA MET A 340 -18.19 24.74 -7.71
C MET A 340 -18.98 25.13 -6.47
N GLU A 341 -20.27 25.38 -6.62
CA GLU A 341 -21.17 25.43 -5.47
C GLU A 341 -21.02 24.13 -4.66
N PRO A 342 -20.97 24.23 -3.30
CA PRO A 342 -20.80 23.06 -2.45
C PRO A 342 -21.93 22.05 -2.67
N VAL A 343 -21.58 20.79 -2.95
CA VAL A 343 -22.56 19.71 -3.14
C VAL A 343 -22.18 18.50 -2.29
N LEU A 344 -23.18 17.86 -1.69
CA LEU A 344 -22.97 16.60 -0.94
C LEU A 344 -22.85 15.45 -1.93
N LEU A 345 -21.71 14.75 -1.94
CA LEU A 345 -21.43 13.65 -2.84
C LEU A 345 -20.72 12.52 -2.08
N ALA A 346 -21.33 11.34 -2.04
CA ALA A 346 -20.83 10.18 -1.30
C ALA A 346 -20.39 10.55 0.15
N GLY A 347 -21.29 11.20 0.90
CA GLY A 347 -21.11 11.56 2.30
C GLY A 347 -20.14 12.72 2.59
N THR A 348 -19.57 13.36 1.57
CA THR A 348 -18.68 14.53 1.77
C THR A 348 -19.13 15.73 0.94
N VAL A 349 -18.88 16.93 1.47
CA VAL A 349 -19.14 18.17 0.72
C VAL A 349 -18.00 18.42 -0.26
N VAL A 350 -18.31 18.37 -1.55
CA VAL A 350 -17.38 18.63 -2.65
C VAL A 350 -17.56 20.06 -3.13
N LYS A 351 -16.44 20.81 -3.23
CA LYS A 351 -16.39 22.18 -3.72
C LYS A 351 -15.47 22.35 -4.92
N ARG A 352 -14.63 21.34 -5.20
CA ARG A 352 -13.61 21.39 -6.26
C ARG A 352 -13.53 20.05 -7.00
N ALA A 353 -13.32 20.11 -8.31
CA ALA A 353 -13.14 18.91 -9.15
C ALA A 353 -12.03 19.15 -10.19
N THR A 354 -11.29 18.11 -10.56
CA THR A 354 -10.31 18.23 -11.63
C THR A 354 -10.96 18.39 -13.00
N LEU A 355 -10.36 19.22 -13.84
CA LEU A 355 -10.68 19.37 -15.26
C LEU A 355 -9.59 18.78 -16.16
N ASN A 356 -8.64 18.07 -15.58
CA ASN A 356 -7.53 17.36 -16.23
C ASN A 356 -6.62 18.27 -17.08
N ASN A 357 -7.10 18.79 -18.21
CA ASN A 357 -6.35 19.61 -19.17
C ASN A 357 -7.30 20.44 -20.07
N GLU A 358 -6.72 21.22 -21.00
CA GLU A 358 -7.48 22.04 -21.96
C GLU A 358 -8.39 21.20 -22.86
N ASP A 359 -7.91 20.05 -23.34
CA ASP A 359 -8.69 19.19 -24.25
C ASP A 359 -9.95 18.66 -23.56
N PHE A 360 -9.87 18.37 -22.26
CA PHE A 360 -11.02 17.97 -21.46
C PHE A 360 -12.05 19.10 -21.33
N ILE A 361 -11.60 20.35 -21.09
CA ILE A 361 -12.49 21.52 -21.05
C ILE A 361 -13.22 21.69 -22.37
N LYS A 362 -12.49 21.58 -23.48
CA LYS A 362 -13.04 21.70 -24.84
C LYS A 362 -13.99 20.55 -25.20
N SER A 363 -13.69 19.32 -24.76
CA SER A 363 -14.52 18.14 -25.06
C SER A 363 -15.93 18.23 -24.47
N PHE A 364 -16.08 18.91 -23.34
CA PHE A 364 -17.37 19.21 -22.71
C PHE A 364 -17.93 20.59 -23.06
N ASP A 365 -17.22 21.40 -23.84
CA ASP A 365 -17.60 22.79 -24.14
C ASP A 365 -17.98 23.55 -22.87
N LEU A 366 -17.11 23.52 -21.86
CA LEU A 366 -17.41 24.06 -20.53
C LEU A 366 -17.44 25.59 -20.52
N HIS A 367 -18.47 26.13 -19.90
CA HIS A 367 -18.66 27.58 -19.68
C HIS A 367 -18.75 27.89 -18.19
N ILE A 368 -18.28 29.07 -17.81
CA ILE A 368 -18.51 29.55 -16.42
C ILE A 368 -20.00 29.75 -16.18
N GLY A 369 -20.51 29.18 -15.10
CA GLY A 369 -21.94 29.19 -14.76
C GLY A 369 -22.68 27.92 -15.18
N ASP A 370 -22.06 27.00 -15.95
CA ASP A 370 -22.67 25.72 -16.30
C ASP A 370 -23.05 24.91 -15.08
N TYR A 371 -24.14 24.15 -15.19
CA TYR A 371 -24.44 23.08 -14.27
C TYR A 371 -23.74 21.80 -14.74
N VAL A 372 -22.89 21.25 -13.86
CA VAL A 372 -22.03 20.11 -14.18
C VAL A 372 -22.33 18.92 -13.32
N TYR A 373 -22.29 17.74 -13.89
CA TYR A 373 -22.37 16.49 -13.16
C TYR A 373 -21.00 16.14 -12.59
N VAL A 374 -20.93 15.93 -11.29
CA VAL A 374 -19.70 15.58 -10.56
C VAL A 374 -19.82 14.18 -10.00
N GLU A 375 -18.78 13.37 -10.16
CA GLU A 375 -18.62 12.08 -9.48
C GLU A 375 -17.23 11.98 -8.84
N LYS A 376 -17.08 11.08 -7.86
CA LYS A 376 -15.75 10.77 -7.29
C LYS A 376 -15.12 9.62 -8.06
N GLY A 377 -14.06 9.90 -8.81
CA GLY A 377 -13.23 8.88 -9.45
C GLY A 377 -12.55 8.00 -8.40
N GLY A 378 -12.85 6.68 -8.42
CA GLY A 378 -12.35 5.76 -7.40
C GLY A 378 -12.83 6.10 -5.98
N GLU A 379 -13.97 6.80 -5.87
CA GLU A 379 -14.61 7.28 -4.63
C GLU A 379 -13.79 8.31 -3.82
N ILE A 380 -12.69 8.83 -4.39
CA ILE A 380 -11.79 9.75 -3.69
C ILE A 380 -11.71 11.11 -4.39
N ILE A 381 -11.37 11.15 -5.68
CA ILE A 381 -11.06 12.39 -6.41
C ILE A 381 -12.29 12.85 -7.20
N PRO A 382 -12.84 14.05 -6.89
CA PRO A 382 -13.95 14.60 -7.66
C PRO A 382 -13.53 14.96 -9.09
N LYS A 383 -14.33 14.55 -10.07
CA LYS A 383 -14.16 14.91 -11.50
C LYS A 383 -15.50 15.27 -12.11
N ILE A 384 -15.48 16.16 -13.09
CA ILE A 384 -16.65 16.48 -13.90
C ILE A 384 -16.84 15.37 -14.93
N VAL A 385 -18.08 14.93 -15.14
CA VAL A 385 -18.42 13.84 -16.08
C VAL A 385 -19.50 14.23 -17.08
N GLY A 386 -19.99 15.44 -17.03
CA GLY A 386 -20.98 15.96 -17.99
C GLY A 386 -21.43 17.35 -17.66
N VAL A 387 -22.16 17.95 -18.59
CA VAL A 387 -22.79 19.27 -18.49
C VAL A 387 -24.29 19.11 -18.70
N GLU A 388 -25.10 19.75 -17.86
CA GLU A 388 -26.55 19.86 -18.02
C GLU A 388 -26.90 21.04 -18.94
N LEU A 389 -26.83 20.79 -20.26
CA LEU A 389 -27.02 21.83 -21.29
C LEU A 389 -28.38 22.51 -21.23
N SER A 390 -29.43 21.83 -20.72
CA SER A 390 -30.76 22.41 -20.58
C SER A 390 -30.80 23.60 -19.60
N LYS A 391 -29.82 23.70 -18.72
CA LYS A 391 -29.67 24.79 -17.72
C LYS A 391 -28.72 25.88 -18.16
N ARG A 392 -28.06 25.76 -19.32
CA ARG A 392 -27.16 26.78 -19.84
C ARG A 392 -27.97 27.99 -20.32
N THR A 393 -27.56 29.17 -19.90
CA THR A 393 -28.19 30.43 -20.30
C THR A 393 -27.35 31.16 -21.33
N ALA A 394 -28.03 31.95 -22.21
CA ALA A 394 -27.34 32.72 -23.20
C ALA A 394 -26.41 33.76 -22.59
N GLY A 395 -25.19 33.90 -23.14
CA GLY A 395 -24.19 34.87 -22.67
C GLY A 395 -23.14 34.29 -21.71
N MET A 396 -23.24 33.01 -21.31
CA MET A 396 -22.16 32.37 -20.57
C MET A 396 -20.90 32.29 -21.44
N GLN A 397 -19.74 32.57 -20.83
CA GLN A 397 -18.46 32.61 -21.56
C GLN A 397 -17.78 31.24 -21.52
N PRO A 398 -17.23 30.77 -22.66
CA PRO A 398 -16.43 29.54 -22.65
C PRO A 398 -15.18 29.70 -21.80
N ILE A 399 -14.71 28.61 -21.22
CA ILE A 399 -13.49 28.62 -20.43
C ILE A 399 -12.29 28.62 -21.38
N GLU A 400 -11.52 29.70 -21.36
CA GLU A 400 -10.23 29.79 -22.05
C GLU A 400 -9.10 29.33 -21.11
N PHE A 401 -8.22 28.45 -21.65
CA PHE A 401 -7.06 28.00 -20.91
C PHE A 401 -5.99 29.12 -20.82
N ILE A 402 -5.37 29.24 -19.65
CA ILE A 402 -4.34 30.27 -19.42
C ILE A 402 -3.08 30.02 -20.26
N LYS A 403 -2.40 31.09 -20.67
CA LYS A 403 -1.17 31.03 -21.47
C LYS A 403 0.11 31.22 -20.66
N THR A 404 -0.01 31.76 -19.46
CA THR A 404 1.11 32.02 -18.55
C THR A 404 0.92 31.26 -17.24
N CYS A 405 2.04 30.89 -16.62
CA CYS A 405 2.03 30.20 -15.34
C CYS A 405 1.39 31.09 -14.23
N PRO A 406 0.40 30.61 -13.50
CA PRO A 406 -0.28 31.41 -12.47
C PRO A 406 0.64 31.75 -11.29
N GLU A 407 1.75 31.04 -11.11
CA GLU A 407 2.63 31.17 -9.96
C GLU A 407 3.89 32.02 -10.24
N CYS A 408 4.48 31.87 -11.44
CA CYS A 408 5.73 32.56 -11.77
C CYS A 408 5.67 33.44 -13.04
N GLY A 409 4.51 33.52 -13.71
CA GLY A 409 4.30 34.35 -14.89
C GLY A 409 4.97 33.84 -16.19
N THR A 410 5.72 32.75 -16.14
CA THR A 410 6.43 32.20 -17.31
C THR A 410 5.44 31.67 -18.35
N GLN A 411 5.72 31.89 -19.64
CA GLN A 411 4.92 31.39 -20.76
C GLN A 411 4.82 29.86 -20.69
N LEU A 412 3.60 29.32 -20.72
CA LEU A 412 3.35 27.88 -20.74
C LEU A 412 3.70 27.26 -22.09
N VAL A 413 4.18 26.02 -22.06
CA VAL A 413 4.49 25.23 -23.24
C VAL A 413 3.63 23.98 -23.29
N ARG A 414 3.25 23.56 -24.49
CA ARG A 414 2.62 22.26 -24.72
C ARG A 414 3.52 21.46 -25.65
N TYR A 415 4.00 20.34 -25.15
CA TYR A 415 4.87 19.46 -25.94
C TYR A 415 4.05 18.63 -26.93
N GLU A 416 4.64 18.32 -28.07
CA GLU A 416 4.01 17.49 -29.09
C GLU A 416 3.61 16.12 -28.50
N GLY A 417 2.40 15.65 -28.81
CA GLY A 417 1.85 14.40 -28.29
C GLY A 417 1.41 14.42 -26.82
N GLN A 418 1.49 15.57 -26.13
CA GLN A 418 1.05 15.71 -24.74
C GLN A 418 -0.20 16.59 -24.63
N ALA A 419 -1.16 16.14 -23.82
CA ALA A 419 -2.43 16.86 -23.60
C ALA A 419 -2.30 18.02 -22.62
N ALA A 420 -1.27 18.02 -21.75
CA ALA A 420 -1.09 19.01 -20.71
C ALA A 420 -0.20 20.18 -21.15
N TYR A 421 -0.45 21.36 -20.55
CA TYR A 421 0.48 22.49 -20.58
C TYR A 421 1.45 22.42 -19.38
N TYR A 422 2.65 22.94 -19.60
CA TYR A 422 3.73 22.91 -18.62
C TYR A 422 4.35 24.29 -18.41
N CYS A 423 4.68 24.60 -17.18
CA CYS A 423 5.57 25.69 -16.84
C CYS A 423 7.03 25.22 -17.00
N PRO A 424 7.81 25.76 -17.95
CA PRO A 424 9.19 25.33 -18.18
C PRO A 424 10.20 25.86 -17.14
N ASN A 425 9.78 26.75 -16.23
CA ASN A 425 10.64 27.34 -15.22
C ASN A 425 10.76 26.41 -13.99
N ASP A 426 11.45 25.28 -14.15
CA ASP A 426 11.52 24.21 -13.15
C ASP A 426 12.38 24.53 -11.92
N MET A 427 13.28 25.54 -12.06
CA MET A 427 14.19 25.99 -11.00
C MET A 427 13.75 27.30 -10.33
N GLY A 428 12.75 28.01 -10.89
CA GLY A 428 12.28 29.28 -10.38
C GLY A 428 10.80 29.33 -10.06
N CYS A 429 10.05 28.27 -10.34
CA CYS A 429 8.62 28.20 -10.05
C CYS A 429 8.40 27.59 -8.66
N PRO A 430 7.86 28.33 -7.66
CA PRO A 430 7.75 27.86 -6.28
C PRO A 430 7.07 26.50 -6.11
N PRO A 431 5.90 26.21 -6.73
CA PRO A 431 5.29 24.89 -6.61
C PRO A 431 6.15 23.73 -7.15
N GLN A 432 6.95 23.98 -8.21
CA GLN A 432 7.85 22.97 -8.73
C GLN A 432 8.99 22.67 -7.77
N ILE A 433 9.58 23.70 -7.17
CA ILE A 433 10.67 23.57 -6.19
C ILE A 433 10.14 22.84 -4.95
N LYS A 434 9.06 23.31 -4.36
CA LYS A 434 8.43 22.69 -3.19
C LYS A 434 8.03 21.25 -3.45
N GLY A 435 7.41 20.98 -4.59
CA GLY A 435 7.03 19.63 -4.98
C GLY A 435 8.21 18.69 -5.26
N LYS A 436 9.36 19.19 -5.74
CA LYS A 436 10.61 18.41 -5.85
C LYS A 436 11.12 18.03 -4.45
N ILE A 437 11.08 18.95 -3.48
CA ILE A 437 11.49 18.70 -2.09
C ILE A 437 10.54 17.69 -1.42
N GLU A 438 9.23 17.84 -1.59
CA GLU A 438 8.22 16.89 -1.10
C GLU A 438 8.43 15.49 -1.66
N HIS A 439 8.74 15.38 -2.95
CA HIS A 439 9.07 14.10 -3.56
C HIS A 439 10.35 13.50 -2.99
N PHE A 440 11.38 14.32 -2.81
CA PHE A 440 12.68 13.89 -2.29
C PHE A 440 12.56 13.32 -0.87
N ILE A 441 11.80 13.97 0.02
CA ILE A 441 11.62 13.51 1.40
C ILE A 441 10.65 12.33 1.52
N ALA A 442 9.88 12.00 0.47
CA ALA A 442 8.84 10.99 0.52
C ALA A 442 9.36 9.63 0.99
N ARG A 443 8.47 8.83 1.63
CA ARG A 443 8.78 7.50 2.18
C ARG A 443 9.47 6.56 1.19
N LYS A 444 9.08 6.57 -0.09
CA LYS A 444 9.68 5.77 -1.16
C LYS A 444 11.00 6.32 -1.70
N ALA A 445 11.28 7.59 -1.44
CA ALA A 445 12.51 8.27 -1.80
C ALA A 445 13.49 8.29 -0.61
N MET A 446 13.85 9.44 -0.06
CA MET A 446 14.80 9.55 1.04
C MET A 446 14.22 9.21 2.42
N ASN A 447 12.91 9.04 2.54
CA ASN A 447 12.21 8.69 3.79
C ASN A 447 12.57 9.61 4.97
N ILE A 448 12.50 10.92 4.75
CA ILE A 448 12.73 11.90 5.80
C ILE A 448 11.41 12.18 6.50
N ASP A 449 11.19 11.51 7.61
CA ASP A 449 10.00 11.67 8.41
C ASP A 449 9.99 13.03 9.17
N SER A 450 8.82 13.44 9.64
CA SER A 450 8.60 14.70 10.38
C SER A 450 8.70 15.99 9.55
N LEU A 451 8.91 15.90 8.22
CA LEU A 451 8.74 16.99 7.27
C LEU A 451 7.47 16.75 6.44
N GLY A 452 6.54 17.71 6.50
CA GLY A 452 5.33 17.69 5.68
C GLY A 452 5.27 18.89 4.72
N PRO A 453 4.27 18.92 3.80
CA PRO A 453 4.11 20.00 2.83
C PRO A 453 4.05 21.41 3.49
N GLU A 454 3.35 21.54 4.61
CA GLU A 454 3.25 22.80 5.36
C GLU A 454 4.60 23.26 5.92
N THR A 455 5.41 22.32 6.42
CA THR A 455 6.75 22.62 6.94
C THR A 455 7.68 23.04 5.81
N ILE A 456 7.64 22.33 4.66
CA ILE A 456 8.41 22.68 3.46
C ILE A 456 8.03 24.06 2.96
N ASP A 457 6.73 24.35 2.90
CA ASP A 457 6.22 25.68 2.51
C ASP A 457 6.77 26.79 3.44
N SER A 458 6.72 26.55 4.75
CA SER A 458 7.26 27.46 5.75
C SER A 458 8.77 27.70 5.56
N TYR A 459 9.58 26.62 5.42
CA TYR A 459 11.02 26.74 5.25
C TYR A 459 11.41 27.40 3.94
N TYR A 460 10.69 27.10 2.86
CA TYR A 460 10.89 27.76 1.58
C TYR A 460 10.61 29.26 1.65
N ASN A 461 9.47 29.65 2.24
CA ASN A 461 9.06 31.06 2.36
C ASN A 461 9.99 31.86 3.27
N LYS A 462 10.65 31.21 4.26
CA LYS A 462 11.69 31.81 5.12
C LYS A 462 13.06 31.85 4.43
N GLY A 463 13.21 31.25 3.25
CA GLY A 463 14.47 31.19 2.51
C GLY A 463 15.49 30.19 3.07
N LEU A 464 15.07 29.31 4.01
CA LEU A 464 15.93 28.27 4.60
C LEU A 464 16.28 27.17 3.60
N ILE A 465 15.36 26.84 2.70
CA ILE A 465 15.55 25.84 1.65
C ILE A 465 15.15 26.40 0.28
N LYS A 466 15.98 26.17 -0.74
CA LYS A 466 15.74 26.54 -2.14
C LYS A 466 15.77 25.32 -3.07
N ASP A 467 16.43 24.26 -2.65
CA ASP A 467 16.45 22.96 -3.32
C ASP A 467 16.60 21.82 -2.29
N VAL A 468 16.64 20.58 -2.78
CA VAL A 468 16.71 19.38 -1.92
C VAL A 468 18.02 19.25 -1.16
N ALA A 469 19.14 19.82 -1.65
CA ALA A 469 20.44 19.75 -0.98
C ALA A 469 20.51 20.67 0.24
N ASP A 470 19.72 21.76 0.27
CA ASP A 470 19.68 22.67 1.42
C ASP A 470 19.11 21.99 2.67
N LEU A 471 18.35 20.91 2.54
CA LEU A 471 17.87 20.12 3.68
C LEU A 471 19.04 19.63 4.55
N TYR A 472 20.16 19.28 3.96
CA TYR A 472 21.35 18.78 4.65
C TYR A 472 22.23 19.88 5.30
N CYS A 473 21.88 21.15 5.08
CA CYS A 473 22.48 22.31 5.74
C CYS A 473 21.69 22.79 6.95
N LEU A 474 20.45 22.33 7.14
CA LEU A 474 19.59 22.78 8.23
C LEU A 474 20.18 22.43 9.59
N THR A 475 20.13 23.39 10.51
CA THR A 475 20.50 23.22 11.91
C THR A 475 19.29 23.24 12.83
N ILE A 476 19.45 22.77 14.07
CA ILE A 476 18.39 22.85 15.08
C ILE A 476 17.94 24.30 15.28
N ASP A 477 18.86 25.25 15.23
CA ASP A 477 18.58 26.67 15.45
C ASP A 477 17.77 27.28 14.30
N ASP A 478 18.02 26.87 13.05
CA ASP A 478 17.22 27.29 11.88
C ASP A 478 15.76 26.84 11.99
N ILE A 479 15.53 25.65 12.56
CA ILE A 479 14.21 25.05 12.69
C ILE A 479 13.46 25.56 13.93
N ASN A 480 14.17 25.88 15.01
CA ASN A 480 13.64 26.14 16.35
C ASN A 480 13.54 27.64 16.66
N GLU A 481 12.86 28.41 15.83
CA GLU A 481 12.59 29.82 16.13
C GLU A 481 11.83 29.97 17.47
N GLY A 482 12.50 30.50 18.48
CA GLY A 482 11.88 30.85 19.78
C GLY A 482 11.94 29.75 20.85
N GLY A 483 12.65 28.64 20.66
CA GLY A 483 12.96 27.66 21.72
C GLY A 483 11.84 26.70 22.12
N ALA A 484 10.63 26.84 21.55
CA ALA A 484 9.43 26.08 21.98
C ALA A 484 9.34 24.63 21.45
N HIS A 485 10.13 24.27 20.41
CA HIS A 485 9.99 22.99 19.69
C HIS A 485 11.27 22.19 19.53
N GLN A 486 12.21 22.28 20.46
CA GLN A 486 13.55 21.65 20.39
C GLN A 486 13.50 20.12 20.13
N LYS A 487 12.54 19.39 20.72
CA LYS A 487 12.37 17.96 20.49
C LYS A 487 11.91 17.64 19.06
N SER A 488 11.05 18.47 18.48
CA SER A 488 10.57 18.31 17.10
C SER A 488 11.68 18.65 16.10
N ALA A 489 12.43 19.74 16.32
CA ALA A 489 13.56 20.14 15.49
C ALA A 489 14.63 19.05 15.47
N LYS A 490 14.96 18.46 16.63
CA LYS A 490 15.89 17.35 16.71
C LYS A 490 15.44 16.13 15.91
N LYS A 491 14.16 15.75 15.98
CA LYS A 491 13.60 14.63 15.18
C LYS A 491 13.78 14.87 13.67
N VAL A 492 13.58 16.08 13.20
CA VAL A 492 13.79 16.43 11.78
C VAL A 492 15.24 16.27 11.38
N ILE A 493 16.18 16.83 12.18
CA ILE A 493 17.62 16.71 11.90
C ILE A 493 18.08 15.24 11.94
N ASP A 494 17.66 14.47 12.93
CA ASP A 494 17.98 13.05 13.04
C ASP A 494 17.44 12.28 11.81
N ALA A 495 16.24 12.59 11.31
CA ALA A 495 15.68 11.99 10.11
C ALA A 495 16.46 12.34 8.84
N ILE A 496 16.92 13.59 8.71
CA ILE A 496 17.78 14.05 7.60
C ILE A 496 19.11 13.29 7.64
N GLU A 497 19.76 13.18 8.80
CA GLU A 497 21.02 12.43 8.94
C GLU A 497 20.85 10.94 8.60
N ASN A 498 19.79 10.31 9.10
CA ASN A 498 19.48 8.91 8.79
C ASN A 498 19.23 8.67 7.29
N SER A 499 18.69 9.67 6.58
CA SER A 499 18.44 9.56 5.14
C SER A 499 19.71 9.38 4.31
N LYS A 500 20.89 9.79 4.82
CA LYS A 500 22.20 9.59 4.15
C LYS A 500 22.54 8.10 3.95
N GLN A 501 21.89 7.19 4.70
CA GLN A 501 22.05 5.74 4.57
C GLN A 501 21.09 5.10 3.57
N VAL A 502 20.20 5.87 2.95
CA VAL A 502 19.25 5.36 1.96
C VAL A 502 20.02 4.86 0.72
N PRO A 503 19.70 3.64 0.22
CA PRO A 503 20.44 3.03 -0.89
C PRO A 503 20.27 3.80 -2.21
N PHE A 504 21.27 3.66 -3.09
CA PHE A 504 21.40 4.45 -4.32
C PHE A 504 20.21 4.39 -5.26
N ASP A 505 19.52 3.25 -5.39
CA ASP A 505 18.34 3.12 -6.24
C ASP A 505 17.19 4.05 -5.78
N ARG A 506 17.06 4.27 -4.47
CA ARG A 506 16.10 5.21 -3.90
C ARG A 506 16.59 6.66 -4.01
N VAL A 507 17.87 6.92 -3.84
CA VAL A 507 18.47 8.24 -4.11
C VAL A 507 18.21 8.64 -5.56
N LEU A 508 18.44 7.74 -6.52
CA LEU A 508 18.17 7.97 -7.93
C LEU A 508 16.69 8.28 -8.20
N PHE A 509 15.77 7.56 -7.55
CA PHE A 509 14.34 7.88 -7.61
C PHE A 509 14.03 9.24 -6.99
N ALA A 510 14.68 9.59 -5.86
CA ALA A 510 14.50 10.85 -5.15
C ALA A 510 14.92 12.08 -5.97
N LEU A 511 15.91 11.95 -6.85
CA LEU A 511 16.31 13.03 -7.78
C LEU A 511 15.15 13.49 -8.70
N GLY A 512 14.12 12.67 -8.87
CA GLY A 512 12.89 13.04 -9.55
C GLY A 512 13.05 13.24 -11.06
N ILE A 513 13.97 12.52 -11.71
CA ILE A 513 14.16 12.53 -13.16
C ILE A 513 12.81 12.23 -13.83
N ARG A 514 12.40 13.06 -14.78
CA ARG A 514 11.09 12.92 -15.43
C ARG A 514 10.97 11.55 -16.11
N PHE A 515 9.82 10.91 -15.97
CA PHE A 515 9.51 9.55 -16.45
C PHE A 515 10.29 8.41 -15.78
N VAL A 516 11.27 8.70 -14.91
CA VAL A 516 11.96 7.69 -14.12
C VAL A 516 11.19 7.45 -12.82
N GLY A 517 10.42 6.36 -12.79
CA GLY A 517 9.72 5.90 -11.58
C GLY A 517 10.61 5.00 -10.72
N GLU A 518 10.08 4.56 -9.57
CA GLU A 518 10.77 3.68 -8.62
C GLU A 518 11.38 2.43 -9.30
N THR A 519 10.61 1.74 -10.14
CA THR A 519 11.06 0.55 -10.86
C THR A 519 12.20 0.86 -11.84
N SER A 520 12.05 1.92 -12.64
CA SER A 520 13.08 2.33 -13.61
C SER A 520 14.36 2.79 -12.90
N ALA A 521 14.23 3.54 -11.80
CA ALA A 521 15.39 3.95 -10.99
C ALA A 521 16.17 2.73 -10.46
N ARG A 522 15.47 1.72 -9.95
CA ARG A 522 16.07 0.46 -9.48
C ARG A 522 16.78 -0.30 -10.59
N LEU A 523 16.18 -0.40 -11.78
CA LEU A 523 16.79 -1.07 -12.93
C LEU A 523 18.04 -0.33 -13.41
N LEU A 524 17.98 1.00 -13.50
CA LEU A 524 19.12 1.84 -13.88
C LEU A 524 20.25 1.75 -12.84
N ALA A 525 19.94 1.83 -11.54
CA ALA A 525 20.93 1.71 -10.47
C ALA A 525 21.65 0.36 -10.49
N ARG A 526 20.93 -0.74 -10.75
CA ARG A 526 21.53 -2.09 -10.88
C ARG A 526 22.40 -2.25 -12.12
N LYS A 527 22.03 -1.64 -13.26
CA LYS A 527 22.82 -1.74 -14.51
C LYS A 527 24.10 -0.92 -14.46
N PHE A 528 24.01 0.31 -13.95
CA PHE A 528 25.13 1.26 -13.98
C PHE A 528 25.95 1.31 -12.69
N ASN A 529 25.42 0.77 -11.59
CA ASN A 529 26.03 0.65 -10.26
C ASN A 529 26.31 1.97 -9.52
N ASP A 530 26.63 3.06 -10.19
CA ASP A 530 26.90 4.36 -9.58
C ASP A 530 26.39 5.52 -10.46
N ILE A 531 26.30 6.70 -9.84
CA ILE A 531 25.76 7.91 -10.49
C ILE A 531 26.66 8.39 -11.66
N ASN A 532 27.98 8.22 -11.57
CA ASN A 532 28.91 8.67 -12.61
C ASN A 532 28.84 7.77 -13.84
N SER A 533 28.72 6.46 -13.65
CA SER A 533 28.45 5.50 -14.73
C SER A 533 27.13 5.80 -15.45
N LEU A 534 26.07 6.13 -14.69
CA LEU A 534 24.77 6.51 -15.24
C LEU A 534 24.84 7.86 -15.97
N ARG A 535 25.52 8.86 -15.43
CA ARG A 535 25.73 10.18 -16.04
C ARG A 535 26.39 10.09 -17.41
N ASN A 536 27.35 9.19 -17.56
CA ASN A 536 28.13 9.02 -18.80
C ASN A 536 27.47 8.02 -19.78
N ALA A 537 26.32 7.43 -19.42
CA ALA A 537 25.64 6.46 -20.26
C ALA A 537 25.06 7.10 -21.52
N THR A 538 25.27 6.46 -22.65
CA THR A 538 24.63 6.85 -23.91
C THR A 538 23.18 6.40 -23.97
N ALA A 539 22.37 7.05 -24.83
CA ALA A 539 20.97 6.61 -25.03
C ALA A 539 20.88 5.13 -25.46
N ALA A 540 21.82 4.65 -26.28
CA ALA A 540 21.87 3.25 -26.69
C ALA A 540 22.09 2.29 -25.49
N GLN A 541 22.99 2.62 -24.57
CA GLN A 541 23.24 1.83 -23.36
C GLN A 541 22.04 1.85 -22.40
N LEU A 542 21.33 2.96 -22.32
CA LEU A 542 20.11 3.07 -21.53
C LEU A 542 18.97 2.19 -22.07
N LEU A 543 18.85 2.11 -23.40
CA LEU A 543 17.85 1.25 -24.07
C LEU A 543 18.12 -0.26 -23.93
N GLU A 544 19.35 -0.67 -23.59
CA GLU A 544 19.65 -2.06 -23.25
C GLU A 544 19.00 -2.53 -21.94
N VAL A 545 18.57 -1.59 -21.10
CA VAL A 545 17.92 -1.91 -19.81
C VAL A 545 16.47 -2.30 -20.06
N GLU A 546 16.10 -3.54 -19.75
CA GLU A 546 14.73 -4.03 -19.91
C GLU A 546 13.75 -3.13 -19.13
N GLY A 547 12.73 -2.60 -19.81
CA GLY A 547 11.77 -1.67 -19.22
C GLY A 547 12.14 -0.18 -19.34
N VAL A 548 13.26 0.16 -19.98
CA VAL A 548 13.65 1.53 -20.32
C VAL A 548 13.42 1.74 -21.82
N GLY A 549 12.42 2.58 -22.15
CA GLY A 549 12.13 2.98 -23.54
C GLY A 549 12.75 4.34 -23.89
N ASP A 550 12.55 4.77 -25.16
CA ASP A 550 13.11 6.02 -25.72
C ASP A 550 12.82 7.26 -24.86
N ILE A 551 11.62 7.38 -24.32
CA ILE A 551 11.21 8.52 -23.49
C ILE A 551 12.02 8.60 -22.20
N ILE A 552 12.25 7.45 -21.54
CA ILE A 552 13.02 7.38 -20.31
C ILE A 552 14.50 7.65 -20.61
N ALA A 553 15.05 7.02 -21.65
CA ALA A 553 16.44 7.21 -22.07
C ALA A 553 16.74 8.67 -22.40
N ALA A 554 15.89 9.31 -23.21
CA ALA A 554 16.00 10.73 -23.54
C ALA A 554 15.92 11.64 -22.31
N SER A 555 15.05 11.31 -21.35
CA SER A 555 14.88 12.06 -20.11
C SER A 555 16.11 11.98 -19.21
N VAL A 556 16.71 10.80 -19.09
CA VAL A 556 17.97 10.59 -18.32
C VAL A 556 19.11 11.38 -18.95
N VAL A 557 19.32 11.26 -20.25
CA VAL A 557 20.36 12.01 -20.97
C VAL A 557 20.17 13.53 -20.83
N SER A 558 18.94 14.01 -20.99
CA SER A 558 18.61 15.45 -20.84
C SER A 558 18.85 15.94 -19.40
N PHE A 559 18.55 15.12 -18.39
CA PHE A 559 18.75 15.48 -16.99
C PHE A 559 20.24 15.68 -16.66
N PHE A 560 21.10 14.79 -17.14
CA PHE A 560 22.55 14.87 -16.92
C PHE A 560 23.28 15.84 -17.90
N ALA A 561 22.59 16.34 -18.92
CA ALA A 561 23.12 17.43 -19.77
C ALA A 561 22.98 18.80 -19.11
N ASP A 562 22.16 18.97 -18.08
CA ASP A 562 21.98 20.23 -17.36
C ASP A 562 23.03 20.35 -16.23
N GLU A 563 23.91 21.35 -16.34
CA GLU A 563 24.94 21.66 -15.36
C GLU A 563 24.39 21.92 -13.95
N LYS A 564 23.16 22.43 -13.84
CA LYS A 564 22.50 22.68 -12.54
C LYS A 564 22.18 21.39 -11.83
N ASN A 565 21.71 20.37 -12.55
CA ASN A 565 21.45 19.05 -11.98
C ASN A 565 22.73 18.36 -11.56
N ILE A 566 23.81 18.56 -12.32
CA ILE A 566 25.13 18.05 -11.97
C ILE A 566 25.62 18.69 -10.67
N ALA A 567 25.58 20.01 -10.57
CA ALA A 567 25.97 20.74 -9.37
C ALA A 567 25.14 20.33 -8.13
N LEU A 568 23.84 20.07 -8.33
CA LEU A 568 22.98 19.55 -7.26
C LEU A 568 23.43 18.17 -6.78
N ILE A 569 23.74 17.26 -7.70
CA ILE A 569 24.22 15.92 -7.38
C ILE A 569 25.55 15.98 -6.63
N GLU A 570 26.49 16.78 -7.10
CA GLU A 570 27.81 16.97 -6.46
C GLU A 570 27.65 17.52 -5.03
N ARG A 571 26.70 18.42 -4.79
CA ARG A 571 26.35 18.88 -3.42
C ARG A 571 25.79 17.74 -2.57
N LEU A 572 24.85 16.96 -3.08
CA LEU A 572 24.27 15.82 -2.36
C LEU A 572 25.34 14.76 -2.04
N GLU A 573 26.24 14.48 -2.97
CA GLU A 573 27.38 13.58 -2.76
C GLU A 573 28.32 14.11 -1.66
N SER A 574 28.60 15.42 -1.64
CA SER A 574 29.45 16.04 -0.62
C SER A 574 28.87 15.97 0.79
N TYR A 575 27.52 15.85 0.91
CA TYR A 575 26.82 15.63 2.19
C TYR A 575 26.78 14.16 2.62
N GLY A 576 27.33 13.24 1.81
CA GLY A 576 27.48 11.83 2.14
C GLY A 576 26.31 10.93 1.75
N LEU A 577 25.47 11.32 0.79
CA LEU A 577 24.44 10.45 0.26
C LEU A 577 25.04 9.28 -0.54
N GLN A 578 24.35 8.15 -0.56
CA GLN A 578 24.80 6.95 -1.26
C GLN A 578 24.62 7.12 -2.78
N MET A 579 25.71 7.42 -3.50
CA MET A 579 25.71 7.63 -4.95
C MET A 579 26.13 6.40 -5.75
N ALA A 580 26.27 5.25 -5.07
CA ALA A 580 26.60 3.97 -5.68
C ALA A 580 25.87 2.84 -4.96
N MET A 581 25.61 1.76 -5.69
CA MET A 581 25.17 0.51 -5.08
C MET A 581 26.28 -0.01 -4.14
N PRO A 582 25.90 -0.64 -3.02
CA PRO A 582 26.92 -1.28 -2.17
C PRO A 582 27.80 -2.17 -3.05
N VAL A 583 29.10 -1.98 -2.94
CA VAL A 583 30.02 -2.94 -3.54
C VAL A 583 29.77 -4.24 -2.78
N MET A 584 28.97 -5.15 -3.34
CA MET A 584 29.03 -6.53 -2.88
C MET A 584 30.47 -6.91 -3.01
N GLU A 585 31.13 -7.26 -1.90
CA GLU A 585 32.44 -7.87 -1.96
C GLU A 585 32.39 -8.92 -3.05
N LYS A 586 33.24 -8.78 -4.04
CA LYS A 586 33.21 -9.65 -5.21
C LYS A 586 33.45 -11.06 -4.69
N GLY A 587 32.33 -11.77 -4.47
CA GLY A 587 32.35 -13.20 -4.35
C GLY A 587 33.07 -13.79 -5.59
N PRO A 588 33.55 -15.00 -5.56
CA PRO A 588 34.43 -15.54 -6.58
C PRO A 588 33.85 -15.31 -7.97
N LYS A 589 34.62 -14.64 -8.83
CA LYS A 589 34.31 -14.49 -10.24
C LYS A 589 34.47 -15.82 -10.91
N GLY A 590 33.38 -16.43 -11.31
CA GLY A 590 33.42 -17.64 -12.13
C GLY A 590 32.01 -18.03 -12.55
N ASN A 591 31.89 -18.58 -13.74
CA ASN A 591 30.64 -19.20 -14.23
C ASN A 591 30.36 -20.56 -13.53
N VAL A 592 30.63 -20.65 -12.22
CA VAL A 592 30.52 -21.89 -11.44
C VAL A 592 29.09 -22.46 -11.50
N LEU A 593 28.11 -21.59 -11.67
CA LEU A 593 26.68 -21.96 -11.74
C LEU A 593 26.09 -21.85 -13.16
N GLU A 594 26.94 -21.66 -14.19
CA GLU A 594 26.46 -21.56 -15.58
C GLU A 594 25.63 -22.78 -15.99
N GLY A 595 24.45 -22.52 -16.55
CA GLY A 595 23.51 -23.56 -16.99
C GLY A 595 22.76 -24.27 -15.85
N LYS A 596 23.01 -23.93 -14.58
CA LYS A 596 22.28 -24.51 -13.44
C LYS A 596 21.00 -23.73 -13.14
N THR A 597 19.92 -24.46 -12.91
CA THR A 597 18.62 -23.90 -12.44
C THR A 597 18.48 -24.21 -10.96
N ILE A 598 18.33 -23.18 -10.13
CA ILE A 598 18.39 -23.26 -8.67
C ILE A 598 17.10 -22.72 -8.08
N VAL A 599 16.57 -23.40 -7.07
CA VAL A 599 15.42 -22.93 -6.27
C VAL A 599 15.92 -22.59 -4.88
N ILE A 600 15.51 -21.43 -4.36
CA ILE A 600 15.84 -20.99 -3.00
C ILE A 600 14.62 -21.22 -2.09
N SER A 601 14.81 -21.86 -0.93
CA SER A 601 13.75 -22.13 0.04
C SER A 601 14.28 -22.09 1.47
N GLY A 602 13.45 -21.66 2.42
CA GLY A 602 13.81 -21.56 3.84
C GLY A 602 14.24 -20.15 4.29
N VAL A 603 14.70 -20.06 5.53
CA VAL A 603 15.24 -18.85 6.17
C VAL A 603 16.75 -19.02 6.25
N PHE A 604 17.50 -17.99 5.89
CA PHE A 604 18.94 -18.01 5.79
C PHE A 604 19.58 -17.19 6.91
N THR A 605 20.75 -17.62 7.35
CA THR A 605 21.47 -17.01 8.49
C THR A 605 22.55 -16.03 8.02
N HIS A 606 23.27 -16.36 6.93
CA HIS A 606 24.41 -15.57 6.46
C HIS A 606 24.01 -14.45 5.50
N HIS A 607 23.05 -14.73 4.60
CA HIS A 607 22.59 -13.79 3.60
C HIS A 607 21.08 -13.84 3.43
N SER A 608 20.47 -12.75 3.04
CA SER A 608 19.05 -12.73 2.69
C SER A 608 18.76 -13.53 1.42
N ARG A 609 17.51 -13.96 1.23
CA ARG A 609 17.06 -14.67 0.04
C ARG A 609 17.35 -13.90 -1.26
N ASP A 610 17.23 -12.57 -1.24
CA ASP A 610 17.52 -11.72 -2.40
C ASP A 610 19.03 -11.62 -2.68
N GLU A 611 19.88 -11.64 -1.66
CA GLU A 611 21.32 -11.70 -1.84
C GLU A 611 21.76 -13.03 -2.45
N TYR A 612 21.20 -14.17 -2.00
CA TYR A 612 21.48 -15.47 -2.63
C TYR A 612 21.00 -15.54 -4.08
N LYS A 613 19.85 -14.92 -4.38
CA LYS A 613 19.36 -14.80 -5.75
C LYS A 613 20.34 -14.02 -6.62
N ALA A 614 20.83 -12.90 -6.13
CA ALA A 614 21.83 -12.10 -6.82
C ALA A 614 23.16 -12.85 -7.02
N MET A 615 23.65 -13.58 -5.99
CA MET A 615 24.85 -14.42 -6.10
C MET A 615 24.70 -15.51 -7.17
N ILE A 616 23.56 -16.20 -7.19
CA ILE A 616 23.28 -17.24 -8.20
C ILE A 616 23.30 -16.64 -9.60
N GLU A 617 22.67 -15.49 -9.82
CA GLU A 617 22.63 -14.82 -11.11
C GLU A 617 24.03 -14.30 -11.52
N GLN A 618 24.82 -13.79 -10.58
CA GLN A 618 26.20 -13.33 -10.82
C GLN A 618 27.16 -14.47 -11.21
N LEU A 619 26.92 -15.67 -10.72
CA LEU A 619 27.71 -16.86 -11.01
C LEU A 619 27.19 -17.61 -12.26
N GLY A 620 26.27 -17.01 -13.03
CA GLY A 620 25.73 -17.57 -14.28
C GLY A 620 24.60 -18.57 -14.10
N GLY A 621 24.09 -18.76 -12.86
CA GLY A 621 22.96 -19.62 -12.56
C GLY A 621 21.61 -18.93 -12.79
N LYS A 622 20.55 -19.72 -12.95
CA LYS A 622 19.17 -19.26 -13.08
C LYS A 622 18.37 -19.58 -11.84
N ASN A 623 17.83 -18.55 -11.17
CA ASN A 623 16.89 -18.75 -10.06
C ASN A 623 15.46 -18.97 -10.58
N THR A 624 14.73 -19.96 -9.99
CA THR A 624 13.32 -20.24 -10.29
C THR A 624 12.52 -20.44 -9.01
N GLY A 625 11.25 -20.08 -9.03
CA GLY A 625 10.37 -20.16 -7.84
C GLY A 625 9.87 -21.57 -7.52
N SER A 626 9.91 -22.51 -8.48
CA SER A 626 9.34 -23.85 -8.34
C SER A 626 10.33 -24.96 -8.74
N ILE A 627 10.29 -26.06 -8.00
CA ILE A 627 11.11 -27.25 -8.27
C ILE A 627 10.51 -28.05 -9.43
N SER A 628 11.34 -28.42 -10.39
CA SER A 628 10.98 -29.25 -11.54
C SER A 628 12.10 -30.26 -11.85
N ALA A 629 11.87 -31.18 -12.77
CA ALA A 629 12.90 -32.12 -13.23
C ALA A 629 14.14 -31.41 -13.85
N LYS A 630 14.03 -30.11 -14.19
CA LYS A 630 15.14 -29.30 -14.70
C LYS A 630 15.88 -28.56 -13.60
N THR A 631 15.44 -28.64 -12.33
CA THR A 631 16.12 -28.01 -11.21
C THR A 631 17.41 -28.75 -10.90
N SER A 632 18.53 -28.05 -10.91
CA SER A 632 19.86 -28.63 -10.66
C SER A 632 20.05 -28.94 -9.18
N PHE A 633 19.62 -28.02 -8.30
CA PHE A 633 19.58 -28.24 -6.85
C PHE A 633 18.68 -27.18 -6.18
N VAL A 634 18.32 -27.44 -4.93
CA VAL A 634 17.63 -26.49 -4.06
C VAL A 634 18.62 -25.96 -3.03
N LEU A 635 18.76 -24.64 -2.94
CA LEU A 635 19.44 -23.99 -1.83
C LEU A 635 18.45 -23.85 -0.67
N ALA A 636 18.71 -24.62 0.39
CA ALA A 636 17.84 -24.73 1.55
C ALA A 636 18.45 -24.01 2.76
N GLY A 637 17.73 -23.01 3.28
CA GLY A 637 17.96 -22.47 4.61
C GLY A 637 17.17 -23.23 5.67
N ASP A 638 17.21 -22.75 6.90
CA ASP A 638 16.43 -23.30 8.02
C ASP A 638 14.94 -23.25 7.69
N ASN A 639 14.17 -24.25 8.16
CA ASN A 639 12.73 -24.35 7.96
C ASN A 639 12.30 -24.33 6.48
N MET A 640 13.03 -25.05 5.62
CA MET A 640 12.55 -25.34 4.26
C MET A 640 11.17 -25.99 4.29
N GLY A 641 10.21 -25.40 3.58
CA GLY A 641 8.82 -25.88 3.57
C GLY A 641 8.69 -27.35 3.14
N PRO A 642 7.93 -28.18 3.89
CA PRO A 642 7.84 -29.63 3.68
C PRO A 642 7.38 -30.01 2.27
N SER A 643 6.54 -29.22 1.63
CA SER A 643 6.09 -29.45 0.25
C SER A 643 7.23 -29.34 -0.79
N LYS A 644 8.15 -28.39 -0.59
CA LYS A 644 9.33 -28.26 -1.46
C LYS A 644 10.35 -29.36 -1.18
N LEU A 645 10.52 -29.72 0.10
CA LEU A 645 11.35 -30.85 0.51
C LEU A 645 10.87 -32.14 -0.17
N GLN A 646 9.61 -32.50 0.02
CA GLN A 646 9.00 -33.69 -0.57
C GLN A 646 9.08 -33.70 -2.10
N LYS A 647 8.91 -32.53 -2.74
CA LYS A 647 9.00 -32.40 -4.19
C LYS A 647 10.45 -32.54 -4.69
N ALA A 648 11.43 -32.02 -3.96
CA ALA A 648 12.84 -32.23 -4.26
C ALA A 648 13.21 -33.71 -4.17
N GLU A 649 12.80 -34.37 -3.09
CA GLU A 649 13.01 -35.80 -2.87
C GLU A 649 12.33 -36.68 -3.95
N SER A 650 11.07 -36.39 -4.27
CA SER A 650 10.30 -37.13 -5.29
C SER A 650 10.89 -37.03 -6.71
N LEU A 651 11.55 -35.92 -7.00
CA LEU A 651 12.20 -35.65 -8.29
C LEU A 651 13.71 -35.95 -8.26
N GLY A 652 14.26 -36.42 -7.14
CA GLY A 652 15.69 -36.68 -6.98
C GLY A 652 16.57 -35.43 -7.11
N VAL A 653 16.01 -34.24 -6.81
CA VAL A 653 16.74 -32.97 -6.88
C VAL A 653 17.60 -32.82 -5.64
N LYS A 654 18.90 -32.55 -5.82
CA LYS A 654 19.84 -32.34 -4.71
C LYS A 654 19.44 -31.11 -3.88
N ILE A 655 19.50 -31.24 -2.56
CA ILE A 655 19.29 -30.14 -1.61
C ILE A 655 20.68 -29.81 -1.04
N LEU A 656 21.01 -28.51 -1.04
CA LEU A 656 22.24 -27.97 -0.44
C LEU A 656 21.87 -27.04 0.70
N SER A 657 22.55 -27.18 1.83
CA SER A 657 22.46 -26.21 2.91
C SER A 657 23.11 -24.87 2.53
N GLU A 658 22.89 -23.84 3.33
CA GLU A 658 23.52 -22.53 3.17
C GLU A 658 25.05 -22.63 3.16
N ASP A 659 25.62 -23.39 4.09
CA ASP A 659 27.06 -23.56 4.21
C ASP A 659 27.63 -24.37 3.04
N GLU A 660 26.99 -25.45 2.61
CA GLU A 660 27.42 -26.23 1.45
C GLU A 660 27.39 -25.41 0.15
N PHE A 661 26.40 -24.53 0.01
CA PHE A 661 26.32 -23.62 -1.14
C PHE A 661 27.47 -22.60 -1.12
N LEU A 662 27.69 -21.95 0.03
CA LEU A 662 28.77 -20.98 0.20
C LEU A 662 30.16 -21.62 -0.02
N GLU A 663 30.33 -22.88 0.38
CA GLU A 663 31.57 -23.61 0.14
C GLU A 663 31.73 -23.99 -1.35
N MET A 664 30.63 -24.35 -2.03
CA MET A 664 30.64 -24.66 -3.46
C MET A 664 30.97 -23.45 -4.35
N ILE A 665 30.68 -22.24 -3.90
CA ILE A 665 30.89 -21.00 -4.68
C ILE A 665 32.18 -20.24 -4.29
N LYS A 666 32.92 -20.71 -3.27
CA LYS A 666 34.28 -20.20 -2.92
C LYS A 666 35.25 -20.58 -4.02
#